data_9e049b1a3ff88819f8789dd60cb2e2e2
#
_entry.id   9e049b1a3ff88819f8789dd60cb2e2e2
#
_cell.length_a   1.000
_cell.length_b   1.000
_cell.length_c   1.000
_cell.angle_alpha   90.00
_cell.angle_beta   90.00
_cell.angle_gamma   90.00
#
_symmetry.space_group_name_H-M   'P 1'
#
loop_
_entity.id
_entity.type
_entity.pdbx_description
1 polymer ?
#
loop_
_entity_poly.entity_id
_entity_poly.type
_entity_poly.pdbx_seq_one_letter_code
_entity_poly.pdbx_strand_id
1 'polypeptide(L)'
;MDSALVDTGRIDVRREPLAVRDGCAPDRTPAGRWPSDDPLVRSEQFAVNEAIASLGIRGGWDRGAGGNGDGDGAGGDGASRDWVFGVHAPPGTGVSEVFGDLVAAIVTERAQRLADLADPAAAFGEGRAWGAHTVTAPAPALTGFEIVLSSPGGTAWEPWGALGRPGPGLPPIGAGWRDRATRADYFASTARLADGVGAWAMLAARLGDRAASRAFAERWWHGAIRGADVLFPPGESMAAALRRLKGMTVHPSGSGGRDRSAGQRKAEKSSVYWPACVAWFRSKLARVEDLAEERSAVAAALSRLSVLEQACEEASCAVERARARLAELTAREPAARETVTVADEKYQAALAALGAHELGRPVLTTVTPVGVAALRSRDALSVALAGGVRRGRNWHNWSIARRELRAACAVAERGLEAALRAAETLREEVAAARSAVTERTEEVSRLAAEMEPLADAVAEARQRWGDCVPVGPSQAETEDPVLIEWRETSSPWADEEFAKARAEAFIAALELHKALIAAQADVFEANLAALMDLIATDPGPDDTAADTTELTEIRLAAWRSFFLVVPVVQAPFDATGSLFDGLGPGSLGWLLAAGADQLAADEVPGLMRRFDRAVCAGDTVVVGEGLAADEPPGGSKALVGTPYGPGAAPAGDVPRPARPTAQHLADQLVRYGTRLPTGRWIGVPLRVVRGQDRITVDRRNDLAYDGLLIAGRH
;
A
#
# COMPACT_ATOMS: atom_id res chain seq x y z
N MET A 1 -26.22 13.03 10.29
CA MET A 1 -25.48 12.79 9.04
C MET A 1 -25.51 11.30 8.80
N ASP A 2 -26.14 10.91 7.72
CA ASP A 2 -26.44 9.51 7.43
C ASP A 2 -25.15 8.64 7.32
N SER A 3 -25.08 7.62 8.16
CA SER A 3 -24.02 6.60 8.19
C SER A 3 -23.77 5.92 6.83
N ALA A 4 -24.71 6.00 5.90
CA ALA A 4 -24.62 5.34 4.60
C ALA A 4 -23.73 6.08 3.57
N LEU A 5 -23.51 7.39 3.71
CA LEU A 5 -22.71 8.18 2.76
C LEU A 5 -21.19 8.09 2.99
N VAL A 6 -20.77 7.60 4.17
CA VAL A 6 -19.35 7.47 4.54
C VAL A 6 -18.78 6.10 4.12
N ASP A 7 -19.63 5.12 3.80
CA ASP A 7 -19.24 3.72 3.60
C ASP A 7 -18.77 3.38 2.14
N THR A 8 -19.05 4.26 1.17
CA THR A 8 -18.80 3.95 -0.25
C THR A 8 -17.35 4.09 -0.74
N GLY A 9 -16.41 4.45 0.15
CA GLY A 9 -15.00 4.60 -0.20
C GLY A 9 -14.01 3.88 0.73
N ARG A 10 -14.50 3.17 1.74
CA ARG A 10 -13.66 2.48 2.73
C ARG A 10 -13.18 1.13 2.22
N ILE A 11 -11.91 0.82 2.53
CA ILE A 11 -11.25 -0.45 2.17
C ILE A 11 -10.94 -1.21 3.46
N ASP A 12 -11.54 -2.40 3.61
CA ASP A 12 -11.27 -3.30 4.74
C ASP A 12 -10.00 -4.10 4.47
N VAL A 13 -8.90 -3.71 5.13
CA VAL A 13 -7.57 -4.31 4.92
C VAL A 13 -7.46 -5.78 5.35
N ARG A 14 -8.40 -6.29 6.16
CA ARG A 14 -8.48 -7.73 6.48
C ARG A 14 -9.10 -8.52 5.33
N ARG A 15 -10.06 -7.95 4.63
CA ARG A 15 -10.82 -8.57 3.54
C ARG A 15 -10.21 -8.33 2.17
N GLU A 16 -9.42 -7.27 2.05
CA GLU A 16 -8.78 -6.88 0.81
C GLU A 16 -7.25 -6.90 0.94
N PRO A 17 -6.63 -8.09 1.12
CA PRO A 17 -5.19 -8.21 1.32
C PRO A 17 -4.36 -7.74 0.13
N LEU A 18 -4.94 -7.67 -1.06
CA LEU A 18 -4.29 -7.13 -2.25
C LEU A 18 -4.09 -5.62 -2.14
N ALA A 19 -5.03 -4.87 -1.56
CA ALA A 19 -4.87 -3.44 -1.31
C ALA A 19 -3.68 -3.17 -0.39
N VAL A 20 -3.47 -4.01 0.65
CA VAL A 20 -2.30 -3.92 1.53
C VAL A 20 -1.00 -4.26 0.79
N ARG A 21 -1.02 -5.28 -0.07
CA ARG A 21 0.13 -5.63 -0.91
C ARG A 21 0.54 -4.45 -1.79
N ASP A 22 -0.43 -3.85 -2.47
CA ASP A 22 -0.20 -2.72 -3.38
C ASP A 22 0.24 -1.46 -2.64
N GLY A 23 -0.24 -1.25 -1.40
CA GLY A 23 0.23 -0.20 -0.50
C GLY A 23 1.66 -0.40 0.00
N CYS A 24 2.16 -1.64 0.02
CA CYS A 24 3.56 -1.96 0.33
C CYS A 24 4.46 -2.01 -0.92
N ALA A 25 3.99 -1.58 -2.09
CA ALA A 25 4.79 -1.61 -3.31
C ALA A 25 6.08 -0.78 -3.19
N PRO A 26 7.18 -1.19 -3.87
CA PRO A 26 8.48 -0.53 -3.71
C PRO A 26 8.50 0.94 -4.12
N ASP A 27 7.76 1.31 -5.14
CA ASP A 27 7.57 2.68 -5.64
C ASP A 27 6.79 3.58 -4.68
N ARG A 28 6.02 3.00 -3.75
CA ARG A 28 5.30 3.70 -2.69
C ARG A 28 6.09 3.80 -1.39
N THR A 29 7.21 3.09 -1.29
CA THR A 29 8.04 3.05 -0.09
C THR A 29 8.92 4.30 0.00
N PRO A 30 8.86 5.09 1.10
CA PRO A 30 9.67 6.29 1.26
C PRO A 30 11.18 6.03 1.13
N ALA A 31 11.93 6.99 0.59
CA ALA A 31 13.38 6.84 0.40
C ALA A 31 14.18 6.78 1.71
N GLY A 32 13.68 7.41 2.77
CA GLY A 32 14.29 7.35 4.10
C GLY A 32 13.72 6.20 4.93
N ARG A 33 14.58 5.58 5.76
CA ARG A 33 14.23 4.57 6.75
C ARG A 33 14.98 4.82 8.04
N TRP A 34 14.32 4.56 9.20
CA TRP A 34 15.02 4.57 10.48
C TRP A 34 16.09 3.47 10.50
N PRO A 35 17.30 3.76 10.99
CA PRO A 35 18.41 2.80 11.03
C PRO A 35 18.21 1.78 12.15
N SER A 36 17.26 0.86 11.96
CA SER A 36 16.95 -0.28 12.82
C SER A 36 17.50 -1.57 12.23
N ASP A 37 17.86 -2.54 13.07
CA ASP A 37 18.26 -3.87 12.63
C ASP A 37 17.04 -4.67 12.16
N ASP A 38 15.86 -4.43 12.76
CA ASP A 38 14.62 -5.10 12.39
C ASP A 38 13.85 -4.32 11.31
N PRO A 39 13.42 -4.97 10.24
CA PRO A 39 12.55 -4.36 9.24
C PRO A 39 11.13 -4.17 9.79
N LEU A 40 10.40 -3.21 9.22
CA LEU A 40 8.96 -3.09 9.46
C LEU A 40 8.23 -4.31 8.90
N VAL A 41 7.30 -4.87 9.68
CA VAL A 41 6.40 -5.89 9.19
C VAL A 41 5.34 -5.29 8.28
N ARG A 42 4.62 -6.12 7.55
CA ARG A 42 3.68 -5.73 6.51
C ARG A 42 2.68 -4.63 6.94
N SER A 43 2.02 -4.77 8.08
CA SER A 43 1.05 -3.77 8.55
C SER A 43 1.70 -2.45 8.95
N GLU A 44 2.90 -2.47 9.52
CA GLU A 44 3.66 -1.27 9.87
C GLU A 44 4.13 -0.54 8.61
N GLN A 45 4.66 -1.28 7.63
CA GLN A 45 5.10 -0.72 6.35
C GLN A 45 3.92 -0.09 5.59
N PHE A 46 2.77 -0.78 5.55
CA PHE A 46 1.56 -0.25 4.96
C PHE A 46 1.12 1.06 5.63
N ALA A 47 1.13 1.11 6.97
CA ALA A 47 0.77 2.32 7.72
C ALA A 47 1.68 3.50 7.39
N VAL A 48 3.01 3.30 7.30
CA VAL A 48 3.97 4.35 6.90
C VAL A 48 3.71 4.83 5.48
N ASN A 49 3.61 3.91 4.52
CA ASN A 49 3.44 4.25 3.12
C ASN A 49 2.12 4.99 2.87
N GLU A 50 1.01 4.52 3.45
CA GLU A 50 -0.29 5.16 3.28
C GLU A 50 -0.41 6.49 4.04
N ALA A 51 0.21 6.64 5.21
CA ALA A 51 0.26 7.92 5.90
C ALA A 51 0.98 8.98 5.05
N ILE A 52 2.12 8.65 4.46
CA ILE A 52 2.87 9.55 3.56
C ILE A 52 2.07 9.85 2.28
N ALA A 53 1.43 8.85 1.69
CA ALA A 53 0.64 9.01 0.46
C ALA A 53 -0.62 9.85 0.69
N SER A 54 -1.38 9.56 1.76
CA SER A 54 -2.66 10.22 2.05
C SER A 54 -2.48 11.67 2.51
N LEU A 55 -1.52 11.91 3.40
CA LEU A 55 -1.29 13.23 3.95
C LEU A 55 -0.44 14.12 3.04
N GLY A 56 0.36 13.54 2.15
CA GLY A 56 1.19 14.22 1.16
C GLY A 56 2.28 15.11 1.76
N ILE A 57 3.52 14.92 1.36
CA ILE A 57 4.56 15.91 1.59
C ILE A 57 4.48 16.87 0.40
N ARG A 58 4.19 18.16 0.62
CA ARG A 58 3.98 19.14 -0.46
C ARG A 58 5.09 19.05 -1.50
N GLY A 59 4.78 18.46 -2.67
CA GLY A 59 5.53 18.64 -3.92
C GLY A 59 6.56 17.59 -4.29
N GLY A 60 6.43 16.27 -4.02
CA GLY A 60 7.54 15.39 -4.28
C GLY A 60 7.39 14.05 -4.98
N TRP A 61 6.24 13.42 -5.00
CA TRP A 61 6.14 12.05 -5.55
C TRP A 61 5.47 11.95 -6.94
N ASP A 62 5.16 13.07 -7.59
CA ASP A 62 4.56 13.09 -8.94
C ASP A 62 5.63 13.10 -10.05
N ARG A 63 6.65 12.22 -9.96
CA ARG A 63 7.67 12.03 -11.02
C ARG A 63 7.28 10.97 -12.06
N GLY A 64 6.05 10.47 -12.07
CA GLY A 64 5.60 9.39 -12.95
C GLY A 64 4.61 9.76 -14.06
N ALA A 65 4.24 11.03 -14.23
CA ALA A 65 3.44 11.46 -15.38
C ALA A 65 4.10 12.66 -16.05
N GLY A 66 4.85 12.40 -17.12
CA GLY A 66 5.39 13.44 -18.00
C GLY A 66 4.27 14.34 -18.52
N GLY A 67 4.26 15.59 -18.09
CA GLY A 67 3.34 16.61 -18.54
C GLY A 67 3.93 17.97 -18.23
N ASN A 68 4.65 18.56 -19.19
CA ASN A 68 4.86 20.01 -19.26
C ASN A 68 3.52 20.69 -19.17
N GLY A 69 3.31 21.51 -18.14
CA GLY A 69 2.10 22.30 -17.99
C GLY A 69 2.32 23.46 -17.05
N ASP A 70 2.89 24.56 -17.57
CA ASP A 70 2.58 25.88 -17.05
C ASP A 70 1.07 26.06 -17.11
N GLY A 71 0.43 26.30 -15.98
CA GLY A 71 -1.00 26.52 -15.95
C GLY A 71 -1.52 26.85 -14.56
N ASP A 72 -1.64 28.15 -14.28
CA ASP A 72 -2.68 28.65 -13.37
C ASP A 72 -4.01 28.00 -13.74
N GLY A 73 -4.50 27.08 -12.90
CA GLY A 73 -5.74 26.35 -13.10
C GLY A 73 -6.44 26.03 -11.80
N ALA A 74 -7.18 27.02 -11.30
CA ALA A 74 -8.32 26.75 -10.42
C ALA A 74 -9.33 25.90 -11.20
N GLY A 75 -9.50 24.63 -10.84
CA GLY A 75 -10.61 23.81 -11.36
C GLY A 75 -10.24 22.36 -11.66
N GLY A 76 -10.22 21.52 -10.66
CA GLY A 76 -10.19 20.09 -10.81
C GLY A 76 -10.52 19.40 -9.49
N ASP A 77 -11.64 18.73 -9.45
CA ASP A 77 -12.25 17.90 -8.43
C ASP A 77 -11.68 18.03 -7.01
N GLY A 78 -12.41 18.69 -6.12
CA GLY A 78 -12.10 18.89 -4.72
C GLY A 78 -12.11 17.58 -3.91
N ALA A 79 -11.17 16.69 -4.17
CA ALA A 79 -10.79 15.69 -3.19
C ALA A 79 -10.11 16.45 -2.05
N SER A 80 -10.86 16.73 -0.99
CA SER A 80 -10.35 17.19 0.29
C SER A 80 -9.18 16.28 0.68
N ARG A 81 -7.93 16.81 0.69
CA ARG A 81 -6.79 16.05 1.19
C ARG A 81 -7.07 15.72 2.65
N ASP A 82 -6.91 14.47 2.99
CA ASP A 82 -6.97 14.04 4.38
C ASP A 82 -5.86 14.76 5.14
N TRP A 83 -6.20 15.39 6.25
CA TRP A 83 -5.23 16.06 7.12
C TRP A 83 -4.91 15.23 8.36
N VAL A 84 -5.66 14.13 8.57
CA VAL A 84 -5.48 13.19 9.69
C VAL A 84 -5.44 11.77 9.16
N PHE A 85 -4.51 10.98 9.68
CA PHE A 85 -4.37 9.54 9.42
C PHE A 85 -4.46 8.76 10.73
N GLY A 86 -5.38 7.79 10.81
CA GLY A 86 -5.60 6.97 12.01
C GLY A 86 -4.93 5.61 11.89
N VAL A 87 -4.12 5.27 12.87
CA VAL A 87 -3.48 3.96 13.03
C VAL A 87 -4.02 3.31 14.29
N HIS A 88 -4.70 2.18 14.15
CA HIS A 88 -5.10 1.40 15.31
C HIS A 88 -3.92 0.58 15.82
N ALA A 89 -3.45 0.90 17.01
CA ALA A 89 -2.16 0.47 17.51
C ALA A 89 -2.26 -0.15 18.92
N PRO A 90 -2.65 -1.43 19.01
CA PRO A 90 -2.61 -2.17 20.27
C PRO A 90 -1.21 -2.18 20.87
N PRO A 91 -1.08 -2.23 22.22
CA PRO A 91 0.23 -2.25 22.87
C PRO A 91 1.13 -3.38 22.36
N GLY A 92 2.38 -3.03 22.02
CA GLY A 92 3.39 -3.95 21.49
C GLY A 92 3.36 -4.16 19.99
N THR A 93 2.55 -3.42 19.22
CA THR A 93 2.42 -3.59 17.76
C THR A 93 3.30 -2.66 16.92
N GLY A 94 4.29 -1.97 17.50
CA GLY A 94 5.32 -1.29 16.71
C GLY A 94 5.04 0.18 16.37
N VAL A 95 4.33 0.93 17.23
CA VAL A 95 4.09 2.38 17.02
C VAL A 95 5.39 3.18 16.90
N SER A 96 6.39 2.85 17.74
CA SER A 96 7.68 3.54 17.72
C SER A 96 8.43 3.32 16.41
N GLU A 97 8.35 2.12 15.87
CA GLU A 97 8.94 1.72 14.59
C GLU A 97 8.29 2.48 13.43
N VAL A 98 6.96 2.57 13.41
CA VAL A 98 6.19 3.37 12.44
C VAL A 98 6.58 4.83 12.52
N PHE A 99 6.64 5.42 13.72
CA PHE A 99 7.01 6.82 13.89
C PHE A 99 8.47 7.08 13.54
N GLY A 100 9.38 6.12 13.82
CA GLY A 100 10.78 6.21 13.39
C GLY A 100 10.91 6.31 11.87
N ASP A 101 10.23 5.44 11.14
CA ASP A 101 10.27 5.46 9.68
C ASP A 101 9.57 6.70 9.10
N LEU A 102 8.49 7.19 9.69
CA LEU A 102 7.86 8.46 9.30
C LEU A 102 8.83 9.63 9.49
N VAL A 103 9.52 9.72 10.63
CA VAL A 103 10.55 10.74 10.86
C VAL A 103 11.65 10.65 9.83
N ALA A 104 12.17 9.45 9.57
CA ALA A 104 13.22 9.25 8.58
C ALA A 104 12.77 9.66 7.16
N ALA A 105 11.53 9.32 6.79
CA ALA A 105 10.94 9.71 5.51
C ALA A 105 10.83 11.23 5.38
N ILE A 106 10.27 11.92 6.39
CA ILE A 106 10.07 13.37 6.39
C ILE A 106 11.40 14.12 6.34
N VAL A 107 12.40 13.68 7.13
CA VAL A 107 13.75 14.31 7.15
C VAL A 107 14.46 14.08 5.82
N THR A 108 14.34 12.90 5.23
CA THR A 108 14.95 12.59 3.92
C THR A 108 14.32 13.42 2.81
N GLU A 109 13.00 13.60 2.81
CA GLU A 109 12.31 14.45 1.84
C GLU A 109 12.74 15.93 1.99
N ARG A 110 12.84 16.44 3.23
CA ARG A 110 13.39 17.79 3.44
C ARG A 110 14.83 17.91 2.91
N ALA A 111 15.66 16.87 3.04
CA ALA A 111 17.00 16.85 2.49
C ALA A 111 17.01 16.90 0.95
N GLN A 112 16.01 16.36 0.27
CA GLN A 112 15.86 16.52 -1.18
C GLN A 112 15.66 17.99 -1.54
N ARG A 113 14.80 18.71 -0.79
CA ARG A 113 14.62 20.15 -0.99
C ARG A 113 15.92 20.95 -0.71
N LEU A 114 16.68 20.53 0.30
CA LEU A 114 18.00 21.10 0.55
C LEU A 114 18.98 20.85 -0.61
N ALA A 115 19.00 19.64 -1.15
CA ALA A 115 19.87 19.29 -2.27
C ALA A 115 19.52 20.04 -3.57
N ASP A 116 18.31 20.56 -3.70
CA ASP A 116 17.86 21.36 -4.86
C ASP A 116 18.29 22.83 -4.77
N LEU A 117 18.78 23.29 -3.60
CA LEU A 117 19.30 24.63 -3.43
C LEU A 117 20.64 24.77 -4.15
N ALA A 118 20.75 25.80 -4.99
CA ALA A 118 22.00 26.12 -5.67
C ALA A 118 23.11 26.58 -4.68
N ASP A 119 22.70 27.30 -3.63
CA ASP A 119 23.57 27.85 -2.60
C ASP A 119 22.87 27.67 -1.24
N PRO A 120 23.57 27.26 -0.16
CA PRO A 120 23.01 27.17 1.17
C PRO A 120 22.46 28.52 1.71
N ALA A 121 22.92 29.65 1.21
CA ALA A 121 22.36 30.98 1.54
C ALA A 121 20.90 31.13 1.10
N ALA A 122 20.49 30.45 0.04
CA ALA A 122 19.09 30.44 -0.42
C ALA A 122 18.12 29.72 0.52
N ALA A 123 18.63 29.03 1.57
CA ALA A 123 17.80 28.41 2.59
C ALA A 123 17.08 29.42 3.50
N PHE A 124 17.46 30.69 3.48
CA PHE A 124 16.91 31.73 4.34
C PHE A 124 16.55 32.99 3.53
N GLY A 125 15.49 33.66 3.96
CA GLY A 125 15.03 34.92 3.38
C GLY A 125 15.69 36.15 4.03
N GLU A 126 14.94 37.26 4.10
CA GLU A 126 15.37 38.49 4.75
C GLU A 126 15.23 38.41 6.28
N GLY A 127 16.20 39.00 6.99
CA GLY A 127 16.21 39.05 8.44
C GLY A 127 15.33 40.17 9.01
N ARG A 128 14.69 39.91 10.13
CA ARG A 128 13.89 40.88 10.91
C ARG A 128 14.51 41.07 12.29
N ALA A 129 14.58 42.34 12.74
CA ALA A 129 15.13 42.65 14.05
C ALA A 129 14.14 42.25 15.17
N TRP A 130 14.62 41.58 16.21
CA TRP A 130 13.88 41.27 17.41
C TRP A 130 14.80 41.33 18.63
N GLY A 131 14.61 42.32 19.50
CA GLY A 131 15.49 42.59 20.62
C GLY A 131 16.93 42.79 20.17
N ALA A 132 17.85 41.97 20.68
CA ALA A 132 19.25 41.97 20.29
C ALA A 132 19.56 41.07 19.07
N HIS A 133 18.55 40.40 18.51
CA HIS A 133 18.72 39.39 17.48
C HIS A 133 18.15 39.85 16.11
N THR A 134 18.68 39.24 15.04
CA THR A 134 18.07 39.32 13.70
C THR A 134 17.57 37.93 13.34
N VAL A 135 16.26 37.73 13.32
CA VAL A 135 15.63 36.46 13.02
C VAL A 135 15.29 36.38 11.53
N THR A 136 15.75 35.34 10.88
CA THR A 136 15.61 35.11 9.44
C THR A 136 14.75 33.88 9.18
N ALA A 137 13.67 34.04 8.43
CA ALA A 137 12.77 32.92 8.13
C ALA A 137 13.41 31.93 7.16
N PRO A 138 13.29 30.62 7.40
CA PRO A 138 13.64 29.61 6.40
C PRO A 138 12.82 29.75 5.13
N ALA A 139 13.41 29.41 3.98
CA ALA A 139 12.75 29.42 2.69
C ALA A 139 11.48 28.52 2.72
N PRO A 140 10.39 28.91 2.04
CA PRO A 140 9.12 28.14 2.06
C PRO A 140 9.28 26.67 1.63
N ALA A 141 10.22 26.37 0.75
CA ALA A 141 10.51 24.99 0.30
C ALA A 141 11.02 24.08 1.44
N LEU A 142 11.54 24.64 2.54
CA LEU A 142 12.08 23.93 3.69
C LEU A 142 11.10 23.87 4.87
N THR A 143 9.88 24.39 4.73
CA THR A 143 8.84 24.43 5.75
C THR A 143 7.78 23.34 5.53
N GLY A 144 7.04 22.99 6.58
CA GLY A 144 6.05 21.91 6.54
C GLY A 144 6.65 20.53 6.83
N PHE A 145 7.90 20.49 7.32
CA PHE A 145 8.64 19.32 7.75
C PHE A 145 8.93 19.32 9.25
N GLU A 146 8.35 20.25 10.00
CA GLU A 146 8.43 20.32 11.45
C GLU A 146 7.66 19.13 12.04
N ILE A 147 8.27 18.37 12.96
CA ILE A 147 7.67 17.17 13.53
C ILE A 147 7.49 17.36 15.03
N VAL A 148 6.26 17.27 15.50
CA VAL A 148 5.96 17.20 16.93
C VAL A 148 5.43 15.81 17.25
N LEU A 149 6.12 15.11 18.14
CA LEU A 149 5.68 13.85 18.70
C LEU A 149 5.03 14.13 20.05
N SER A 150 3.73 13.86 20.14
CA SER A 150 2.97 14.13 21.34
C SER A 150 2.33 12.86 21.89
N SER A 151 2.27 12.78 23.24
CA SER A 151 1.70 11.64 23.94
C SER A 151 1.06 12.07 25.26
N PRO A 152 0.27 11.20 25.94
CA PRO A 152 -0.27 11.51 27.25
C PRO A 152 0.82 11.94 28.24
N GLY A 153 0.54 12.95 29.06
CA GLY A 153 1.42 13.38 30.18
C GLY A 153 1.52 12.33 31.26
N GLY A 154 2.62 12.30 32.00
CA GLY A 154 2.83 11.44 33.15
C GLY A 154 4.04 10.52 33.03
N THR A 155 4.11 9.48 33.83
CA THR A 155 5.25 8.55 34.01
C THR A 155 5.70 7.78 32.77
N ALA A 156 5.00 7.88 31.65
CA ALA A 156 5.36 7.26 30.37
C ALA A 156 6.59 7.89 29.70
N TRP A 157 7.08 9.03 30.20
CA TRP A 157 8.26 9.74 29.71
C TRP A 157 9.53 9.33 30.44
N GLU A 158 9.88 8.06 30.44
CA GLU A 158 11.19 7.66 30.92
C GLU A 158 12.31 8.11 29.98
N PRO A 159 13.49 8.49 30.53
CA PRO A 159 14.61 8.96 29.69
C PRO A 159 15.03 7.90 28.68
N TRP A 160 15.23 8.32 27.44
CA TRP A 160 15.93 7.54 26.41
C TRP A 160 17.31 7.13 26.95
N GLY A 161 17.48 5.90 27.35
CA GLY A 161 18.75 5.41 27.86
C GLY A 161 18.72 4.80 29.26
N ALA A 162 17.67 4.96 30.05
CA ALA A 162 17.49 4.24 31.29
C ALA A 162 16.91 2.85 30.98
N LEU A 163 17.79 1.85 30.82
CA LEU A 163 17.48 0.42 30.91
C LEU A 163 16.32 -0.10 30.02
N GLY A 164 16.46 -0.02 28.72
CA GLY A 164 15.89 -1.07 27.84
C GLY A 164 14.40 -1.12 27.63
N ARG A 165 13.60 -0.11 28.00
CA ARG A 165 12.18 -0.03 27.62
C ARG A 165 11.92 1.16 26.72
N PRO A 166 11.46 0.95 25.47
CA PRO A 166 10.97 2.04 24.63
C PRO A 166 9.66 2.55 25.23
N GLY A 167 9.69 3.77 25.76
CA GLY A 167 8.45 4.55 25.95
C GLY A 167 7.88 4.93 24.56
N PRO A 168 6.68 5.52 24.47
CA PRO A 168 6.13 6.00 23.21
C PRO A 168 7.02 7.09 22.64
N GLY A 169 7.92 6.72 21.75
CA GLY A 169 8.97 7.61 21.20
C GLY A 169 9.56 7.00 19.93
N LEU A 170 10.68 7.58 19.49
CA LEU A 170 11.44 7.03 18.38
C LEU A 170 12.16 5.73 18.81
N PRO A 171 12.27 4.72 17.96
CA PRO A 171 12.93 3.47 18.31
C PRO A 171 14.45 3.68 18.49
N PRO A 172 15.14 2.81 19.25
CA PRO A 172 16.58 2.84 19.34
C PRO A 172 17.21 2.59 17.97
N ILE A 173 18.44 3.10 17.78
CA ILE A 173 19.24 2.73 16.60
C ILE A 173 19.71 1.28 16.74
N GLY A 174 19.66 0.53 15.64
CA GLY A 174 20.16 -0.83 15.58
C GLY A 174 21.67 -0.92 15.86
N ALA A 175 22.10 -2.05 16.43
CA ALA A 175 23.50 -2.26 16.80
C ALA A 175 24.44 -2.16 15.59
N GLY A 176 24.01 -2.69 14.44
CA GLY A 176 24.75 -2.62 13.17
C GLY A 176 24.94 -1.21 12.59
N TRP A 177 24.18 -0.24 13.10
CA TRP A 177 24.20 1.14 12.60
C TRP A 177 25.03 2.11 13.45
N ARG A 178 25.40 1.73 14.68
CA ARG A 178 26.06 2.62 15.64
C ARG A 178 27.35 3.26 15.11
N ASP A 179 28.20 2.49 14.44
CA ASP A 179 29.46 3.01 13.89
C ASP A 179 29.25 4.02 12.76
N ARG A 180 28.21 3.82 11.93
CA ARG A 180 27.86 4.75 10.85
C ARG A 180 27.27 6.04 11.41
N ALA A 181 26.35 5.93 12.34
CA ALA A 181 25.75 7.07 13.03
C ALA A 181 26.80 7.89 13.80
N THR A 182 27.75 7.22 14.47
CA THR A 182 28.87 7.89 15.15
C THR A 182 29.77 8.64 14.17
N ARG A 183 29.99 8.12 12.98
CA ARG A 183 30.77 8.81 11.93
C ARG A 183 30.06 10.03 11.36
N ALA A 184 28.74 9.96 11.16
CA ALA A 184 27.91 11.09 10.74
C ALA A 184 27.92 12.21 11.77
N ASP A 185 28.04 11.85 13.07
CA ASP A 185 28.15 12.78 14.20
C ASP A 185 27.15 13.95 14.10
N TYR A 186 25.87 13.64 13.97
CA TYR A 186 24.83 14.67 13.95
C TYR A 186 24.59 15.21 15.35
N PHE A 187 25.47 16.10 15.79
CA PHE A 187 25.44 16.77 17.11
C PHE A 187 25.28 15.82 18.32
N ALA A 188 25.86 14.63 18.26
CA ALA A 188 25.71 13.63 19.31
C ALA A 188 26.23 14.15 20.68
N SER A 189 27.27 14.99 20.69
CA SER A 189 27.80 15.65 21.89
C SER A 189 26.75 16.59 22.49
N THR A 190 26.04 17.34 21.67
CA THR A 190 25.00 18.28 22.08
C THR A 190 23.76 17.55 22.61
N ALA A 191 23.41 16.46 21.96
CA ALA A 191 22.29 15.58 22.39
C ALA A 191 22.53 14.99 23.78
N ARG A 192 23.79 14.60 24.10
CA ARG A 192 24.14 14.11 25.44
C ARG A 192 23.96 15.17 26.53
N LEU A 193 24.18 16.45 26.25
CA LEU A 193 23.88 17.53 27.20
C LEU A 193 22.37 17.74 27.37
N ALA A 194 21.59 17.59 26.31
CA ALA A 194 20.13 17.78 26.35
C ALA A 194 19.42 16.69 27.16
N ASP A 195 19.71 15.42 26.87
CA ASP A 195 18.94 14.27 27.34
C ASP A 195 19.73 13.27 28.20
N GLY A 196 21.07 13.44 28.34
CA GLY A 196 21.93 12.50 29.06
C GLY A 196 22.49 11.40 28.16
N VAL A 197 22.67 10.20 28.73
CA VAL A 197 23.46 9.10 28.15
C VAL A 197 22.72 8.42 26.97
N GLY A 198 23.50 8.11 25.92
CA GLY A 198 23.11 7.18 24.88
C GLY A 198 22.59 7.80 23.57
N ALA A 199 22.48 9.12 23.51
CA ALA A 199 22.08 9.78 22.25
C ALA A 199 23.19 9.67 21.19
N TRP A 200 22.85 9.15 20.04
CA TRP A 200 23.74 9.04 18.88
C TRP A 200 23.66 10.24 17.94
N ALA A 201 22.58 11.01 18.03
CA ALA A 201 22.31 12.20 17.24
C ALA A 201 21.34 13.13 17.96
N MET A 202 21.33 14.43 17.58
CA MET A 202 20.36 15.42 18.08
C MET A 202 19.11 15.41 17.21
N LEU A 203 18.32 14.34 17.28
CA LEU A 203 17.11 14.17 16.47
C LEU A 203 15.84 14.63 17.17
N ALA A 204 15.79 14.56 18.50
CA ALA A 204 14.62 14.93 19.26
C ALA A 204 14.98 15.82 20.44
N ALA A 205 14.15 16.80 20.74
CA ALA A 205 14.18 17.62 21.93
C ALA A 205 12.95 17.36 22.79
N ARG A 206 13.15 17.08 24.08
CA ARG A 206 12.04 17.01 25.02
C ARG A 206 11.74 18.38 25.57
N LEU A 207 10.58 18.87 25.16
CA LEU A 207 10.03 20.11 25.66
C LEU A 207 8.69 19.77 26.32
N GLY A 208 8.43 20.30 27.49
CA GLY A 208 7.21 20.03 28.23
C GLY A 208 6.61 21.35 28.68
N ASP A 209 6.36 21.42 29.99
CA ASP A 209 6.01 22.69 30.60
C ASP A 209 7.17 23.69 30.49
N ARG A 210 6.93 24.92 30.94
CA ARG A 210 7.92 25.99 30.90
C ARG A 210 9.19 25.65 31.67
N ALA A 211 9.09 24.94 32.80
CA ALA A 211 10.23 24.57 33.61
C ALA A 211 11.15 23.58 32.88
N ALA A 212 10.54 22.56 32.23
CA ALA A 212 11.24 21.59 31.41
C ALA A 212 11.90 22.26 30.20
N SER A 213 11.19 23.15 29.52
CA SER A 213 11.68 23.89 28.35
C SER A 213 12.86 24.81 28.71
N ARG A 214 12.79 25.55 29.85
CA ARG A 214 13.89 26.33 30.37
C ARG A 214 15.11 25.48 30.75
N ALA A 215 14.89 24.36 31.42
CA ALA A 215 15.95 23.44 31.77
C ALA A 215 16.64 22.85 30.53
N PHE A 216 15.88 22.57 29.46
CA PHE A 216 16.42 22.20 28.16
C PHE A 216 17.29 23.31 27.57
N ALA A 217 16.80 24.57 27.52
CA ALA A 217 17.53 25.72 26.98
C ALA A 217 18.84 25.95 27.75
N GLU A 218 18.83 25.90 29.10
CA GLU A 218 20.01 26.05 29.93
C GLU A 218 21.08 24.98 29.62
N ARG A 219 20.66 23.71 29.47
CA ARG A 219 21.61 22.62 29.17
C ARG A 219 22.08 22.66 27.72
N TRP A 220 21.10 22.61 26.79
CA TRP A 220 21.40 22.44 25.37
C TRP A 220 22.10 23.65 24.75
N TRP A 221 21.60 24.87 25.07
CA TRP A 221 22.11 26.09 24.47
C TRP A 221 23.32 26.67 25.21
N HIS A 222 23.22 26.80 26.54
CA HIS A 222 24.25 27.42 27.35
C HIS A 222 25.29 26.43 27.90
N GLY A 223 25.00 25.12 27.90
CA GLY A 223 25.89 24.11 28.45
C GLY A 223 25.95 24.11 30.00
N ALA A 224 24.93 24.67 30.65
CA ALA A 224 24.84 24.72 32.09
C ALA A 224 24.57 23.34 32.70
N ILE A 225 25.54 22.77 33.42
CA ILE A 225 25.40 21.53 34.16
C ILE A 225 25.15 21.91 35.63
N ARG A 226 23.94 21.66 36.13
CA ARG A 226 23.61 21.82 37.56
C ARG A 226 23.77 20.48 38.26
N GLY A 227 24.79 20.36 39.16
CA GLY A 227 24.94 19.23 40.05
C GLY A 227 26.14 18.33 39.78
N ALA A 228 26.50 17.53 40.79
CA ALA A 228 27.72 16.71 40.85
C ALA A 228 27.68 15.40 40.02
N ASP A 229 26.69 15.19 39.18
CA ASP A 229 26.52 13.94 38.43
C ASP A 229 27.28 13.95 37.08
N VAL A 230 28.58 14.23 37.14
CA VAL A 230 29.46 14.14 35.98
C VAL A 230 29.97 12.69 35.85
N LEU A 231 29.09 11.76 35.50
CA LEU A 231 29.51 10.39 35.16
C LEU A 231 29.94 10.23 33.70
N PHE A 232 29.81 11.30 32.88
CA PHE A 232 30.10 11.26 31.43
C PHE A 232 30.95 12.46 31.01
N PRO A 233 31.76 12.32 29.93
CA PRO A 233 32.52 13.44 29.42
C PRO A 233 31.60 14.62 29.09
N PRO A 234 31.96 15.86 29.41
CA PRO A 234 31.13 17.04 29.19
C PRO A 234 30.74 17.11 27.69
N GLY A 235 29.46 17.24 27.42
CA GLY A 235 28.98 17.48 26.07
C GLY A 235 29.32 18.92 25.63
N GLU A 236 29.21 19.18 24.32
CA GLU A 236 29.35 20.52 23.76
C GLU A 236 27.95 21.16 23.67
N SER A 237 27.78 22.42 24.13
CA SER A 237 26.52 23.16 23.94
C SER A 237 26.32 23.52 22.48
N MET A 238 25.04 23.72 22.07
CA MET A 238 24.74 24.04 20.67
C MET A 238 25.34 25.39 20.25
N ALA A 239 25.33 26.38 21.13
CA ALA A 239 26.01 27.66 20.89
C ALA A 239 27.53 27.50 20.67
N ALA A 240 28.18 26.58 21.40
CA ALA A 240 29.60 26.27 21.19
C ALA A 240 29.84 25.51 19.89
N ALA A 241 28.95 24.55 19.56
CA ALA A 241 28.98 23.79 18.31
C ALA A 241 28.88 24.72 17.09
N LEU A 242 27.92 25.66 17.10
CA LEU A 242 27.76 26.66 16.02
C LEU A 242 29.00 27.54 15.87
N ARG A 243 29.54 28.06 16.99
CA ARG A 243 30.81 28.86 16.97
C ARG A 243 31.98 28.05 16.41
N ARG A 244 32.07 26.77 16.76
CA ARG A 244 33.10 25.88 16.21
C ARG A 244 32.93 25.68 14.71
N LEU A 245 31.69 25.44 14.25
CA LEU A 245 31.36 25.29 12.82
C LEU A 245 31.68 26.58 12.04
N LYS A 246 31.32 27.76 12.56
CA LYS A 246 31.64 29.06 11.98
C LYS A 246 33.18 29.25 11.87
N GLY A 247 33.94 28.88 12.89
CA GLY A 247 35.41 28.93 12.85
C GLY A 247 36.03 27.99 11.80
N MET A 248 35.28 26.97 11.33
CA MET A 248 35.71 26.08 10.24
C MET A 248 35.40 26.66 8.85
N THR A 249 34.48 27.62 8.77
CA THR A 249 33.99 28.21 7.51
C THR A 249 34.54 29.60 7.20
N VAL A 250 35.18 30.29 8.17
CA VAL A 250 35.69 31.67 7.99
C VAL A 250 36.91 31.69 7.09
N HIS A 251 36.82 32.44 5.96
CA HIS A 251 37.90 32.80 5.09
C HIS A 251 38.96 33.59 5.86
N PRO A 252 40.25 33.36 5.68
CA PRO A 252 41.28 34.25 6.18
C PRO A 252 41.36 35.50 5.29
N SER A 253 40.48 36.48 5.51
CA SER A 253 40.69 37.84 5.02
C SER A 253 41.53 38.58 6.08
N GLY A 254 42.81 38.38 6.05
CA GLY A 254 43.74 39.07 6.95
C GLY A 254 45.16 38.87 6.49
N SER A 255 45.70 39.89 5.86
CA SER A 255 47.09 40.04 5.46
C SER A 255 48.06 39.80 6.63
N GLY A 256 48.91 38.82 6.51
CA GLY A 256 50.02 38.62 7.45
C GLY A 256 50.71 37.27 7.28
N GLY A 257 51.81 37.26 6.58
CA GLY A 257 52.72 36.31 6.11
C GLY A 257 52.96 35.00 6.87
N ARG A 258 53.24 33.97 6.08
CA ARG A 258 54.02 32.77 6.40
C ARG A 258 53.35 31.71 7.25
N ASP A 259 52.27 31.15 6.77
CA ASP A 259 52.05 29.69 6.82
C ASP A 259 50.88 29.28 5.90
N ARG A 260 51.12 29.31 4.59
CA ARG A 260 50.10 29.05 3.53
C ARG A 260 49.66 27.59 3.44
N SER A 261 50.32 26.65 4.11
CA SER A 261 50.06 25.23 3.82
C SER A 261 48.92 24.59 4.62
N ALA A 262 48.63 25.05 5.84
CA ALA A 262 47.61 24.48 6.70
C ALA A 262 46.26 25.22 6.59
N GLY A 263 46.29 26.56 6.47
CA GLY A 263 45.12 27.43 6.37
C GLY A 263 44.40 27.31 5.00
N GLN A 264 45.18 27.23 3.88
CA GLN A 264 44.62 27.00 2.56
C GLN A 264 43.94 25.64 2.43
N ARG A 265 44.51 24.57 2.97
CA ARG A 265 43.89 23.23 2.98
C ARG A 265 42.61 23.18 3.83
N LYS A 266 42.48 24.04 4.84
CA LYS A 266 41.31 24.12 5.72
C LYS A 266 40.16 24.93 5.08
N ALA A 267 40.50 26.05 4.38
CA ALA A 267 39.55 26.87 3.64
C ALA A 267 39.04 26.15 2.39
N GLU A 268 39.92 25.46 1.63
CA GLU A 268 39.51 24.58 0.50
C GLU A 268 38.63 23.45 0.95
N LYS A 269 38.88 22.83 2.11
CA LYS A 269 38.00 21.78 2.66
C LYS A 269 36.61 22.30 3.03
N SER A 270 36.45 23.54 3.43
CA SER A 270 35.16 24.12 3.82
C SER A 270 34.31 24.52 2.61
N SER A 271 34.92 25.11 1.57
CA SER A 271 34.23 25.50 0.33
C SER A 271 33.76 24.29 -0.48
N VAL A 272 34.30 23.11 -0.26
CA VAL A 272 33.94 21.84 -0.93
C VAL A 272 32.90 21.04 -0.12
N TYR A 273 32.66 21.41 1.15
CA TYR A 273 31.85 20.60 2.06
C TYR A 273 30.38 20.51 1.64
N TRP A 274 29.70 21.65 1.34
CA TRP A 274 28.30 21.64 0.91
C TRP A 274 28.08 20.86 -0.40
N PRO A 275 28.79 21.15 -1.50
CA PRO A 275 28.62 20.38 -2.74
C PRO A 275 28.93 18.90 -2.60
N ALA A 276 29.91 18.56 -1.73
CA ALA A 276 30.25 17.16 -1.44
C ALA A 276 29.11 16.44 -0.72
N CYS A 277 28.48 17.08 0.28
CA CYS A 277 27.34 16.51 0.99
C CYS A 277 26.10 16.38 0.08
N VAL A 278 25.85 17.37 -0.79
CA VAL A 278 24.79 17.27 -1.81
C VAL A 278 25.04 16.10 -2.74
N ALA A 279 26.26 15.98 -3.29
CA ALA A 279 26.62 14.87 -4.19
C ALA A 279 26.50 13.51 -3.48
N TRP A 280 26.96 13.44 -2.24
CA TRP A 280 26.85 12.23 -1.41
C TRP A 280 25.41 11.84 -1.17
N PHE A 281 24.56 12.75 -0.72
CA PHE A 281 23.14 12.51 -0.51
C PHE A 281 22.43 12.06 -1.80
N ARG A 282 22.66 12.78 -2.90
CA ARG A 282 22.09 12.41 -4.20
C ARG A 282 22.53 11.02 -4.66
N SER A 283 23.78 10.63 -4.42
CA SER A 283 24.26 9.29 -4.76
C SER A 283 23.56 8.19 -3.94
N LYS A 284 23.24 8.47 -2.66
CA LYS A 284 22.50 7.53 -1.81
C LYS A 284 21.04 7.45 -2.22
N LEU A 285 20.44 8.58 -2.57
CA LEU A 285 19.07 8.64 -3.06
C LEU A 285 18.93 7.88 -4.39
N ALA A 286 19.82 8.11 -5.36
CA ALA A 286 19.83 7.39 -6.62
C ALA A 286 19.95 5.87 -6.42
N ARG A 287 20.79 5.44 -5.46
CA ARG A 287 20.88 3.99 -5.14
C ARG A 287 19.56 3.43 -4.60
N VAL A 288 18.80 4.20 -3.81
CA VAL A 288 17.47 3.79 -3.34
C VAL A 288 16.50 3.71 -4.51
N GLU A 289 16.53 4.69 -5.42
CA GLU A 289 15.68 4.73 -6.62
C GLU A 289 15.96 3.54 -7.55
N ASP A 290 17.24 3.23 -7.84
CA ASP A 290 17.64 2.05 -8.64
C ASP A 290 17.11 0.74 -8.03
N LEU A 291 17.28 0.59 -6.72
CA LEU A 291 16.83 -0.60 -5.99
C LEU A 291 15.31 -0.71 -5.92
N ALA A 292 14.60 0.40 -5.81
CA ALA A 292 13.14 0.45 -5.85
C ALA A 292 12.62 0.08 -7.25
N GLU A 293 13.26 0.58 -8.34
CA GLU A 293 12.90 0.25 -9.71
C GLU A 293 13.07 -1.24 -10.00
N GLU A 294 14.20 -1.83 -9.57
CA GLU A 294 14.45 -3.28 -9.71
C GLU A 294 13.34 -4.12 -9.05
N ARG A 295 12.91 -3.73 -7.83
CA ARG A 295 11.84 -4.43 -7.10
C ARG A 295 10.45 -4.15 -7.69
N SER A 296 10.22 -2.96 -8.20
CA SER A 296 8.99 -2.59 -8.88
C SER A 296 8.78 -3.38 -10.16
N ALA A 297 9.85 -3.69 -10.89
CA ALA A 297 9.80 -4.58 -12.06
C ALA A 297 9.32 -5.99 -11.67
N VAL A 298 9.81 -6.54 -10.55
CA VAL A 298 9.36 -7.85 -10.04
C VAL A 298 7.92 -7.77 -9.49
N ALA A 299 7.54 -6.67 -8.85
CA ALA A 299 6.16 -6.46 -8.39
C ALA A 299 5.18 -6.43 -9.56
N ALA A 300 5.55 -5.77 -10.67
CA ALA A 300 4.78 -5.76 -11.91
C ALA A 300 4.70 -7.17 -12.54
N ALA A 301 5.80 -7.93 -12.53
CA ALA A 301 5.82 -9.32 -13.00
C ALA A 301 4.89 -10.20 -12.17
N LEU A 302 4.89 -10.10 -10.84
CA LEU A 302 3.97 -10.81 -9.95
C LEU A 302 2.50 -10.47 -10.24
N SER A 303 2.18 -9.20 -10.44
CA SER A 303 0.84 -8.75 -10.77
C SER A 303 0.40 -9.26 -12.14
N ARG A 304 1.29 -9.26 -13.13
CA ARG A 304 1.01 -9.78 -14.47
C ARG A 304 0.82 -11.30 -14.45
N LEU A 305 1.66 -12.03 -13.70
CA LEU A 305 1.54 -13.49 -13.54
C LEU A 305 0.17 -13.88 -13.02
N SER A 306 -0.36 -13.20 -12.03
CA SER A 306 -1.67 -13.53 -11.46
C SER A 306 -2.81 -13.38 -12.46
N VAL A 307 -2.75 -12.36 -13.32
CA VAL A 307 -3.73 -12.15 -14.39
C VAL A 307 -3.63 -13.26 -15.45
N LEU A 308 -2.39 -13.65 -15.80
CA LEU A 308 -2.15 -14.72 -16.76
C LEU A 308 -2.52 -16.09 -16.20
N GLU A 309 -2.27 -16.36 -14.91
CA GLU A 309 -2.69 -17.59 -14.22
C GLU A 309 -4.20 -17.75 -14.29
N GLN A 310 -4.96 -16.72 -13.96
CA GLN A 310 -6.42 -16.75 -14.07
C GLN A 310 -6.88 -16.96 -15.52
N ALA A 311 -6.30 -16.23 -16.46
CA ALA A 311 -6.63 -16.40 -17.89
C ALA A 311 -6.31 -17.83 -18.39
N CYS A 312 -5.20 -18.42 -17.93
CA CYS A 312 -4.80 -19.77 -18.26
C CYS A 312 -5.78 -20.82 -17.68
N GLU A 313 -6.25 -20.64 -16.45
CA GLU A 313 -7.29 -21.48 -15.85
C GLU A 313 -8.60 -21.40 -16.63
N GLU A 314 -9.06 -20.20 -16.98
CA GLU A 314 -10.27 -20.00 -17.80
C GLU A 314 -10.14 -20.65 -19.18
N ALA A 315 -9.00 -20.48 -19.84
CA ALA A 315 -8.70 -21.10 -21.13
C ALA A 315 -8.62 -22.64 -21.02
N SER A 316 -8.01 -23.17 -19.97
CA SER A 316 -7.95 -24.60 -19.69
C SER A 316 -9.35 -25.21 -19.48
N CYS A 317 -10.20 -24.54 -18.71
CA CYS A 317 -11.60 -24.94 -18.57
C CYS A 317 -12.35 -24.89 -19.91
N ALA A 318 -12.03 -23.93 -20.79
CA ALA A 318 -12.62 -23.85 -22.13
C ALA A 318 -12.15 -25.01 -23.04
N VAL A 319 -10.89 -25.44 -22.94
CA VAL A 319 -10.36 -26.65 -23.61
C VAL A 319 -11.15 -27.88 -23.18
N GLU A 320 -11.34 -28.09 -21.88
CA GLU A 320 -12.10 -29.25 -21.37
C GLU A 320 -13.55 -29.24 -21.86
N ARG A 321 -14.22 -28.09 -21.88
CA ARG A 321 -15.58 -27.97 -22.45
C ARG A 321 -15.59 -28.28 -23.95
N ALA A 322 -14.62 -27.81 -24.71
CA ALA A 322 -14.50 -28.07 -26.14
C ALA A 322 -14.22 -29.57 -26.42
N ARG A 323 -13.35 -30.22 -25.62
CA ARG A 323 -13.09 -31.66 -25.69
C ARG A 323 -14.33 -32.51 -25.38
N ALA A 324 -15.09 -32.14 -24.35
CA ALA A 324 -16.35 -32.81 -24.02
C ALA A 324 -17.36 -32.69 -25.16
N ARG A 325 -17.50 -31.52 -25.79
CA ARG A 325 -18.35 -31.29 -26.94
C ARG A 325 -17.91 -32.11 -28.16
N LEU A 326 -16.63 -32.16 -28.45
CA LEU A 326 -16.08 -32.99 -29.53
C LEU A 326 -16.37 -34.49 -29.30
N ALA A 327 -16.19 -34.96 -28.06
CA ALA A 327 -16.48 -36.36 -27.71
C ALA A 327 -17.99 -36.69 -27.90
N GLU A 328 -18.88 -35.80 -27.48
CA GLU A 328 -20.31 -35.94 -27.68
C GLU A 328 -20.68 -36.06 -29.18
N LEU A 329 -20.17 -35.13 -30.01
CA LEU A 329 -20.42 -35.14 -31.45
C LEU A 329 -19.84 -36.35 -32.14
N THR A 330 -18.63 -36.76 -31.80
CA THR A 330 -17.95 -37.93 -32.36
C THR A 330 -18.70 -39.23 -32.00
N ALA A 331 -19.29 -39.33 -30.80
CA ALA A 331 -20.09 -40.46 -30.37
C ALA A 331 -21.38 -40.62 -31.20
N ARG A 332 -21.86 -39.57 -31.85
CA ARG A 332 -23.05 -39.60 -32.75
C ARG A 332 -22.72 -40.03 -34.17
N GLU A 333 -21.45 -40.00 -34.62
CA GLU A 333 -21.08 -40.36 -35.99
C GLU A 333 -21.48 -41.80 -36.39
N PRO A 334 -21.27 -42.85 -35.53
CA PRO A 334 -21.65 -44.22 -35.89
C PRO A 334 -23.17 -44.35 -36.18
N ALA A 335 -24.01 -43.77 -35.35
CA ALA A 335 -25.47 -43.80 -35.52
C ALA A 335 -25.92 -43.03 -36.78
N ALA A 336 -25.27 -41.92 -37.10
CA ALA A 336 -25.53 -41.18 -38.33
C ALA A 336 -25.15 -41.99 -39.57
N ARG A 337 -24.02 -42.71 -39.57
CA ARG A 337 -23.63 -43.62 -40.64
C ARG A 337 -24.58 -44.77 -40.80
N GLU A 338 -25.04 -45.39 -39.72
CA GLU A 338 -26.04 -46.46 -39.74
C GLU A 338 -27.37 -45.94 -40.33
N THR A 339 -27.82 -44.74 -39.95
CA THR A 339 -29.02 -44.11 -40.49
C THR A 339 -28.95 -43.94 -42.02
N VAL A 340 -27.78 -43.51 -42.53
CA VAL A 340 -27.55 -43.39 -43.99
C VAL A 340 -27.60 -44.75 -44.65
N THR A 341 -26.96 -45.80 -44.08
CA THR A 341 -26.95 -47.16 -44.60
C THR A 341 -28.38 -47.73 -44.68
N VAL A 342 -29.17 -47.60 -43.62
CA VAL A 342 -30.55 -48.06 -43.56
C VAL A 342 -31.48 -47.31 -44.59
N ALA A 343 -31.22 -46.02 -44.75
CA ALA A 343 -31.97 -45.22 -45.72
C ALA A 343 -31.60 -45.59 -47.18
N ASP A 344 -30.31 -45.87 -47.45
CA ASP A 344 -29.86 -46.32 -48.75
C ASP A 344 -30.45 -47.73 -49.08
N GLU A 345 -30.40 -48.70 -48.16
CA GLU A 345 -31.00 -50.02 -48.30
C GLU A 345 -32.50 -49.94 -48.64
N LYS A 346 -33.23 -49.06 -47.95
CA LYS A 346 -34.61 -48.80 -48.22
C LYS A 346 -34.86 -48.23 -49.64
N TYR A 347 -34.02 -47.31 -50.05
CA TYR A 347 -34.11 -46.72 -51.39
C TYR A 347 -33.73 -47.73 -52.43
N GLN A 348 -32.72 -48.55 -52.29
CA GLN A 348 -32.34 -49.60 -53.21
C GLN A 348 -33.42 -50.68 -53.29
N ALA A 349 -34.03 -51.06 -52.15
CA ALA A 349 -35.14 -52.03 -52.14
C ALA A 349 -36.36 -51.46 -52.86
N ALA A 350 -36.67 -50.16 -52.68
CA ALA A 350 -37.82 -49.54 -53.42
C ALA A 350 -37.56 -49.45 -54.92
N LEU A 351 -36.30 -49.12 -55.32
CA LEU A 351 -35.88 -49.13 -56.73
C LEU A 351 -36.02 -50.55 -57.37
N ALA A 352 -35.49 -51.55 -56.64
CA ALA A 352 -35.64 -52.96 -57.14
C ALA A 352 -37.05 -53.40 -57.26
N ALA A 353 -37.93 -53.08 -56.33
CA ALA A 353 -39.37 -53.38 -56.40
C ALA A 353 -40.03 -52.66 -57.56
N LEU A 354 -39.70 -51.40 -57.81
CA LEU A 354 -40.25 -50.69 -59.00
C LEU A 354 -39.71 -51.32 -60.30
N GLY A 355 -38.45 -51.65 -60.39
CA GLY A 355 -37.82 -52.33 -61.56
C GLY A 355 -38.47 -53.68 -61.84
N ALA A 356 -38.61 -54.54 -60.82
CA ALA A 356 -39.26 -55.81 -60.93
C ALA A 356 -40.72 -55.66 -61.39
N HIS A 357 -41.44 -54.65 -60.91
CA HIS A 357 -42.81 -54.37 -61.32
C HIS A 357 -42.86 -53.87 -62.76
N GLU A 358 -41.93 -53.08 -63.23
CA GLU A 358 -41.88 -52.63 -64.65
C GLU A 358 -41.58 -53.78 -65.61
N LEU A 359 -40.77 -54.74 -65.22
CA LEU A 359 -40.54 -55.98 -66.03
C LEU A 359 -41.84 -56.78 -66.19
N GLY A 360 -42.75 -56.80 -65.22
CA GLY A 360 -44.04 -57.47 -65.27
C GLY A 360 -45.13 -56.64 -65.98
N ARG A 361 -44.81 -55.64 -66.77
CA ARG A 361 -45.77 -54.80 -67.46
C ARG A 361 -46.73 -55.60 -68.35
N PRO A 362 -48.04 -55.52 -68.15
CA PRO A 362 -48.99 -56.19 -69.02
C PRO A 362 -48.90 -55.69 -70.44
N VAL A 363 -48.77 -56.62 -71.41
CA VAL A 363 -48.76 -56.26 -72.85
C VAL A 363 -50.19 -55.94 -73.22
N LEU A 364 -50.50 -54.70 -73.58
CA LEU A 364 -51.73 -54.33 -74.28
C LEU A 364 -51.60 -54.69 -75.76
N THR A 365 -51.97 -55.87 -76.09
CA THR A 365 -52.15 -56.18 -77.50
C THR A 365 -53.42 -55.46 -78.02
N THR A 366 -53.21 -54.46 -78.87
CA THR A 366 -54.28 -53.84 -79.61
C THR A 366 -54.96 -54.92 -80.49
N VAL A 367 -56.20 -55.18 -80.17
CA VAL A 367 -56.98 -55.98 -81.09
C VAL A 367 -57.24 -55.12 -82.33
N THR A 368 -56.56 -55.37 -83.40
CA THR A 368 -56.81 -54.68 -84.69
C THR A 368 -58.19 -54.88 -85.13
N PRO A 369 -58.85 -53.88 -85.77
CA PRO A 369 -60.23 -54.00 -86.26
C PRO A 369 -60.47 -55.17 -87.15
N VAL A 370 -59.46 -55.68 -87.82
CA VAL A 370 -59.54 -56.84 -88.70
C VAL A 370 -59.78 -58.16 -87.93
N GLY A 371 -59.43 -58.30 -86.71
CA GLY A 371 -59.65 -59.45 -85.87
C GLY A 371 -61.11 -59.55 -85.33
N VAL A 372 -61.86 -58.46 -85.33
CA VAL A 372 -63.26 -58.43 -84.84
C VAL A 372 -64.24 -58.95 -85.90
N ALA A 373 -63.89 -58.82 -87.18
CA ALA A 373 -64.77 -59.32 -88.28
C ALA A 373 -64.88 -60.87 -88.39
N ALA A 374 -63.95 -61.59 -87.75
CA ALA A 374 -63.93 -63.05 -87.75
C ALA A 374 -64.73 -63.71 -86.63
N LEU A 375 -65.35 -63.00 -85.73
CA LEU A 375 -66.09 -63.49 -84.55
C LEU A 375 -67.62 -63.55 -84.90
N ARG A 376 -68.07 -64.67 -85.51
CA ARG A 376 -69.48 -64.86 -85.92
C ARG A 376 -70.34 -65.53 -84.81
N SER A 377 -69.87 -65.72 -83.61
CA SER A 377 -70.75 -66.29 -82.55
C SER A 377 -70.80 -65.35 -81.33
N ARG A 378 -71.98 -65.31 -80.72
CA ARG A 378 -72.23 -64.50 -79.48
C ARG A 378 -71.31 -64.88 -78.33
N ASP A 379 -70.95 -66.16 -78.25
CA ASP A 379 -70.10 -66.71 -77.23
C ASP A 379 -68.62 -66.28 -77.42
N ALA A 380 -68.13 -66.23 -78.64
CA ALA A 380 -66.76 -65.76 -78.93
C ALA A 380 -66.58 -64.27 -78.63
N LEU A 381 -67.67 -63.49 -78.87
CA LEU A 381 -67.66 -62.06 -78.54
C LEU A 381 -67.67 -61.84 -77.03
N SER A 382 -68.45 -62.66 -76.31
CA SER A 382 -68.52 -62.57 -74.85
C SER A 382 -67.12 -62.94 -74.15
N VAL A 383 -66.47 -63.96 -74.66
CA VAL A 383 -65.12 -64.39 -74.20
C VAL A 383 -64.08 -63.32 -74.54
N ALA A 384 -64.17 -62.71 -75.75
CA ALA A 384 -63.26 -61.63 -76.14
C ALA A 384 -63.44 -60.37 -75.31
N LEU A 385 -64.70 -59.98 -75.04
CA LEU A 385 -65.01 -58.86 -74.14
C LEU A 385 -64.64 -59.16 -72.72
N ALA A 386 -64.88 -60.36 -72.18
CA ALA A 386 -64.46 -60.77 -70.86
C ALA A 386 -62.92 -60.77 -70.75
N GLY A 387 -62.23 -61.21 -71.81
CA GLY A 387 -60.76 -61.13 -71.89
C GLY A 387 -60.23 -59.69 -71.96
N GLY A 388 -60.94 -58.81 -72.66
CA GLY A 388 -60.65 -57.39 -72.75
C GLY A 388 -60.83 -56.68 -71.41
N VAL A 389 -61.93 -56.96 -70.70
CA VAL A 389 -62.21 -56.43 -69.36
C VAL A 389 -61.21 -56.95 -68.36
N ARG A 390 -60.79 -58.25 -68.45
CA ARG A 390 -59.74 -58.81 -67.60
C ARG A 390 -58.40 -58.14 -67.88
N ARG A 391 -57.99 -57.89 -69.09
CA ARG A 391 -56.74 -57.18 -69.49
C ARG A 391 -56.81 -55.72 -69.08
N GLY A 392 -57.90 -55.06 -69.21
CA GLY A 392 -58.10 -53.71 -68.76
C GLY A 392 -57.94 -53.55 -67.21
N ARG A 393 -58.58 -54.52 -66.48
CA ARG A 393 -58.42 -54.58 -65.01
C ARG A 393 -56.97 -54.85 -64.61
N ASN A 394 -56.25 -55.77 -65.26
CA ASN A 394 -54.86 -56.05 -64.99
C ASN A 394 -53.93 -54.83 -65.26
N TRP A 395 -54.22 -54.11 -66.36
CA TRP A 395 -53.47 -52.86 -66.63
C TRP A 395 -53.84 -51.76 -65.65
N HIS A 396 -55.07 -51.62 -65.24
CA HIS A 396 -55.45 -50.61 -64.20
C HIS A 396 -54.83 -50.94 -62.88
N ASN A 397 -54.85 -52.16 -62.39
CA ASN A 397 -54.21 -52.58 -61.16
C ASN A 397 -52.69 -52.40 -61.26
N TRP A 398 -52.07 -52.75 -62.39
CA TRP A 398 -50.63 -52.54 -62.60
C TRP A 398 -50.29 -51.05 -62.56
N SER A 399 -51.05 -50.16 -63.12
CA SER A 399 -50.86 -48.73 -63.16
C SER A 399 -51.00 -48.05 -61.76
N ILE A 400 -51.90 -48.61 -60.91
CA ILE A 400 -52.07 -48.18 -59.53
C ILE A 400 -50.81 -48.59 -58.73
N ALA A 401 -50.45 -49.86 -58.77
CA ALA A 401 -49.26 -50.38 -58.05
C ALA A 401 -47.98 -49.66 -58.49
N ARG A 402 -47.86 -49.36 -59.81
CA ARG A 402 -46.73 -48.57 -60.31
C ARG A 402 -46.67 -47.14 -59.68
N ARG A 403 -47.82 -46.48 -59.53
CA ARG A 403 -47.89 -45.16 -58.89
C ARG A 403 -47.50 -45.24 -57.41
N GLU A 404 -47.98 -46.28 -56.72
CA GLU A 404 -47.63 -46.51 -55.31
C GLU A 404 -46.17 -46.81 -55.13
N LEU A 405 -45.58 -47.66 -56.00
CA LEU A 405 -44.11 -47.95 -55.94
C LEU A 405 -43.24 -46.70 -56.26
N ARG A 406 -43.67 -45.89 -57.23
CA ARG A 406 -42.99 -44.62 -57.53
C ARG A 406 -43.10 -43.66 -56.37
N ALA A 407 -44.25 -43.56 -55.71
CA ALA A 407 -44.43 -42.78 -54.53
C ALA A 407 -43.55 -43.29 -53.37
N ALA A 408 -43.41 -44.58 -53.19
CA ALA A 408 -42.55 -45.22 -52.24
C ALA A 408 -41.04 -44.93 -52.53
N CYS A 409 -40.65 -45.02 -53.83
CA CYS A 409 -39.26 -44.62 -54.22
C CYS A 409 -38.96 -43.15 -53.89
N ALA A 410 -39.93 -42.24 -54.25
CA ALA A 410 -39.72 -40.80 -53.97
C ALA A 410 -39.69 -40.49 -52.46
N VAL A 411 -40.39 -41.27 -51.64
CA VAL A 411 -40.31 -41.18 -50.17
C VAL A 411 -38.97 -41.69 -49.66
N ALA A 412 -38.52 -42.84 -50.14
CA ALA A 412 -37.22 -43.42 -49.75
C ALA A 412 -36.01 -42.55 -50.20
N GLU A 413 -36.08 -41.97 -51.42
CA GLU A 413 -35.09 -41.03 -51.96
C GLU A 413 -34.97 -39.79 -51.07
N ARG A 414 -36.08 -39.16 -50.70
CA ARG A 414 -36.10 -38.02 -49.78
C ARG A 414 -35.58 -38.40 -48.40
N GLY A 415 -35.85 -39.61 -47.93
CA GLY A 415 -35.31 -40.16 -46.69
C GLY A 415 -33.83 -40.31 -46.74
N LEU A 416 -33.24 -40.82 -47.84
CA LEU A 416 -31.81 -40.94 -48.07
C LEU A 416 -31.17 -39.56 -48.16
N GLU A 417 -31.72 -38.64 -48.92
CA GLU A 417 -31.17 -37.25 -48.97
C GLU A 417 -31.15 -36.55 -47.58
N ALA A 418 -32.24 -36.76 -46.80
CA ALA A 418 -32.29 -36.20 -45.44
C ALA A 418 -31.23 -36.81 -44.54
N ALA A 419 -31.02 -38.14 -44.62
CA ALA A 419 -29.95 -38.81 -43.83
C ALA A 419 -28.57 -38.37 -44.25
N LEU A 420 -28.27 -38.20 -45.54
CA LEU A 420 -27.01 -37.71 -46.06
C LEU A 420 -26.73 -36.28 -45.59
N ARG A 421 -27.71 -35.38 -45.70
CA ARG A 421 -27.57 -34.00 -45.22
C ARG A 421 -27.30 -33.94 -43.71
N ALA A 422 -27.99 -34.74 -42.90
CA ALA A 422 -27.77 -34.81 -41.46
C ALA A 422 -26.38 -35.34 -41.12
N ALA A 423 -25.87 -36.34 -41.85
CA ALA A 423 -24.54 -36.87 -41.68
C ALA A 423 -23.46 -35.85 -42.10
N GLU A 424 -23.67 -35.05 -43.12
CA GLU A 424 -22.77 -33.97 -43.56
C GLU A 424 -22.71 -32.82 -42.53
N THR A 425 -23.86 -32.35 -42.05
CA THR A 425 -23.92 -31.37 -40.96
C THR A 425 -23.19 -31.83 -39.72
N LEU A 426 -23.37 -33.11 -39.33
CA LEU A 426 -22.63 -33.65 -38.17
C LEU A 426 -21.12 -33.68 -38.40
N ARG A 427 -20.65 -33.98 -39.63
CA ARG A 427 -19.23 -33.93 -39.95
C ARG A 427 -18.67 -32.53 -39.89
N GLU A 428 -19.41 -31.53 -40.34
CA GLU A 428 -19.07 -30.12 -40.24
C GLU A 428 -19.00 -29.67 -38.76
N GLU A 429 -19.99 -30.07 -37.94
CA GLU A 429 -19.97 -29.80 -36.50
C GLU A 429 -18.74 -30.45 -35.80
N VAL A 430 -18.39 -31.70 -36.14
CA VAL A 430 -17.19 -32.37 -35.61
C VAL A 430 -15.92 -31.66 -36.04
N ALA A 431 -15.84 -31.24 -37.32
CA ALA A 431 -14.67 -30.49 -37.80
C ALA A 431 -14.49 -29.14 -37.06
N ALA A 432 -15.59 -28.40 -36.90
CA ALA A 432 -15.63 -27.15 -36.15
C ALA A 432 -15.22 -27.34 -34.67
N ALA A 433 -15.74 -28.41 -34.03
CA ALA A 433 -15.37 -28.74 -32.66
C ALA A 433 -13.88 -29.12 -32.50
N ARG A 434 -13.30 -29.80 -33.50
CA ARG A 434 -11.85 -30.09 -33.53
C ARG A 434 -11.03 -28.82 -33.66
N SER A 435 -11.41 -27.89 -34.54
CA SER A 435 -10.76 -26.59 -34.70
C SER A 435 -10.80 -25.81 -33.39
N ALA A 436 -11.96 -25.76 -32.74
CA ALA A 436 -12.13 -25.11 -31.46
C ALA A 436 -11.21 -25.68 -30.36
N VAL A 437 -11.03 -27.00 -30.28
CA VAL A 437 -10.09 -27.63 -29.35
C VAL A 437 -8.64 -27.20 -29.66
N THR A 438 -8.26 -27.18 -30.94
CA THR A 438 -6.91 -26.76 -31.35
C THR A 438 -6.65 -25.28 -30.98
N GLU A 439 -7.58 -24.40 -31.35
CA GLU A 439 -7.49 -22.95 -31.09
C GLU A 439 -7.36 -22.67 -29.58
N ARG A 440 -8.18 -23.34 -28.74
CA ARG A 440 -8.13 -23.18 -27.29
C ARG A 440 -6.86 -23.75 -26.68
N THR A 441 -6.33 -24.86 -27.22
CA THR A 441 -5.07 -25.44 -26.78
C THR A 441 -3.87 -24.54 -27.14
N GLU A 442 -3.90 -23.92 -28.32
CA GLU A 442 -2.90 -22.94 -28.73
C GLU A 442 -2.95 -21.69 -27.85
N GLU A 443 -4.15 -21.25 -27.44
CA GLU A 443 -4.32 -20.13 -26.50
C GLU A 443 -3.67 -20.43 -25.15
N VAL A 444 -3.91 -21.60 -24.57
CA VAL A 444 -3.27 -22.05 -23.32
C VAL A 444 -1.74 -22.08 -23.48
N SER A 445 -1.24 -22.61 -24.60
CA SER A 445 0.20 -22.69 -24.86
C SER A 445 0.84 -21.28 -24.98
N ARG A 446 0.15 -20.34 -25.60
CA ARG A 446 0.59 -18.94 -25.72
C ARG A 446 0.65 -18.26 -24.35
N LEU A 447 -0.40 -18.43 -23.51
CA LEU A 447 -0.44 -17.88 -22.15
C LEU A 447 0.68 -18.46 -21.30
N ALA A 448 0.93 -19.77 -21.38
CA ALA A 448 2.01 -20.43 -20.67
C ALA A 448 3.40 -19.90 -21.09
N ALA A 449 3.62 -19.69 -22.39
CA ALA A 449 4.86 -19.11 -22.89
C ALA A 449 5.08 -17.64 -22.47
N GLU A 450 3.97 -16.85 -22.27
CA GLU A 450 4.05 -15.50 -21.73
C GLU A 450 4.36 -15.51 -20.23
N MET A 451 3.89 -16.53 -19.49
CA MET A 451 4.12 -16.67 -18.05
C MET A 451 5.56 -17.09 -17.72
N GLU A 452 6.19 -17.93 -18.52
CA GLU A 452 7.50 -18.52 -18.24
C GLU A 452 8.58 -17.48 -17.88
N PRO A 453 8.86 -16.43 -18.68
CA PRO A 453 9.90 -15.45 -18.35
C PRO A 453 9.57 -14.62 -17.11
N LEU A 454 8.28 -14.38 -16.83
CA LEU A 454 7.85 -13.68 -15.61
C LEU A 454 8.04 -14.55 -14.37
N ALA A 455 7.72 -15.83 -14.47
CA ALA A 455 7.92 -16.80 -13.39
C ALA A 455 9.41 -16.97 -13.07
N ASP A 456 10.27 -17.02 -14.09
CA ASP A 456 11.73 -17.08 -13.93
C ASP A 456 12.26 -15.83 -13.21
N ALA A 457 11.83 -14.64 -13.61
CA ALA A 457 12.22 -13.39 -12.96
C ALA A 457 11.80 -13.34 -11.48
N VAL A 458 10.59 -13.82 -11.16
CA VAL A 458 10.12 -13.91 -9.77
C VAL A 458 10.89 -14.97 -8.98
N ALA A 459 11.24 -16.09 -9.60
CA ALA A 459 12.03 -17.16 -8.96
C ALA A 459 13.45 -16.67 -8.64
N GLU A 460 14.10 -15.95 -9.56
CA GLU A 460 15.39 -15.30 -9.33
C GLU A 460 15.34 -14.29 -8.20
N ALA A 461 14.29 -13.44 -8.18
CA ALA A 461 14.06 -12.47 -7.12
C ALA A 461 13.90 -13.15 -5.76
N ARG A 462 13.16 -14.27 -5.67
CA ARG A 462 13.03 -15.06 -4.43
C ARG A 462 14.33 -15.70 -3.98
N GLN A 463 15.19 -16.13 -4.88
CA GLN A 463 16.52 -16.62 -4.52
C GLN A 463 17.39 -15.50 -3.91
N ARG A 464 17.23 -14.27 -4.39
CA ARG A 464 18.03 -13.12 -3.97
C ARG A 464 17.48 -12.44 -2.70
N TRP A 465 16.16 -12.26 -2.61
CA TRP A 465 15.51 -11.47 -1.55
C TRP A 465 14.68 -12.31 -0.58
N GLY A 466 14.62 -13.61 -0.76
CA GLY A 466 13.95 -14.56 0.14
C GLY A 466 12.47 -14.24 0.37
N ASP A 467 12.08 -14.26 1.64
CA ASP A 467 10.72 -14.04 2.12
C ASP A 467 10.23 -12.58 1.93
N CYS A 468 11.11 -11.66 1.50
CA CYS A 468 10.74 -10.28 1.21
C CYS A 468 9.97 -10.14 -0.12
N VAL A 469 10.02 -11.16 -1.01
CA VAL A 469 9.20 -11.18 -2.23
C VAL A 469 7.79 -11.66 -1.87
N PRO A 470 6.76 -10.81 -2.01
CA PRO A 470 5.40 -11.18 -1.63
C PRO A 470 4.88 -12.40 -2.39
N VAL A 471 3.95 -13.11 -1.77
CA VAL A 471 3.21 -14.18 -2.43
C VAL A 471 2.26 -13.65 -3.50
N GLY A 472 1.97 -14.46 -4.50
CA GLY A 472 0.99 -14.13 -5.54
C GLY A 472 -0.44 -13.94 -4.98
N PRO A 473 -1.34 -13.34 -5.74
CA PRO A 473 -2.72 -13.03 -5.31
C PRO A 473 -3.50 -14.26 -4.85
N SER A 474 -3.41 -15.38 -5.54
CA SER A 474 -4.08 -16.63 -5.18
C SER A 474 -3.69 -17.14 -3.78
N GLN A 475 -2.45 -16.84 -3.33
CA GLN A 475 -1.99 -17.16 -1.98
C GLN A 475 -2.25 -16.01 -1.00
N ALA A 476 -2.37 -14.78 -1.49
CA ALA A 476 -2.66 -13.62 -0.65
C ALA A 476 -4.09 -13.66 -0.07
N GLU A 477 -5.03 -14.25 -0.79
CA GLU A 477 -6.45 -14.40 -0.40
C GLU A 477 -6.71 -15.68 0.41
N THR A 478 -5.66 -16.37 0.85
CA THR A 478 -5.80 -17.61 1.62
C THR A 478 -6.48 -17.39 2.97
N GLU A 479 -7.27 -18.36 3.39
CA GLU A 479 -7.83 -18.47 4.74
C GLU A 479 -6.97 -19.34 5.67
N ASP A 480 -5.87 -19.94 5.16
CA ASP A 480 -4.95 -20.75 5.97
C ASP A 480 -4.26 -19.89 7.04
N PRO A 481 -4.48 -20.16 8.34
CA PRO A 481 -3.90 -19.39 9.43
C PRO A 481 -2.37 -19.31 9.40
N VAL A 482 -1.69 -20.37 8.93
CA VAL A 482 -0.21 -20.42 8.85
C VAL A 482 0.30 -19.46 7.77
N LEU A 483 -0.36 -19.45 6.62
CA LEU A 483 0.00 -18.53 5.53
C LEU A 483 -0.36 -17.07 5.88
N ILE A 484 -1.46 -16.85 6.60
CA ILE A 484 -1.82 -15.52 7.12
C ILE A 484 -0.74 -15.03 8.09
N GLU A 485 -0.34 -15.86 9.07
CA GLU A 485 0.70 -15.51 10.04
C GLU A 485 2.03 -15.19 9.33
N TRP A 486 2.45 -16.04 8.39
CA TRP A 486 3.65 -15.82 7.60
C TRP A 486 3.58 -14.50 6.82
N ARG A 487 2.47 -14.25 6.14
CA ARG A 487 2.24 -13.03 5.34
C ARG A 487 2.30 -11.77 6.20
N GLU A 488 1.64 -11.75 7.34
CA GLU A 488 1.56 -10.57 8.19
C GLU A 488 2.87 -10.28 8.94
N THR A 489 3.65 -11.34 9.27
CA THR A 489 4.98 -11.19 9.88
C THR A 489 6.08 -10.95 8.87
N SER A 490 5.81 -11.02 7.57
CA SER A 490 6.76 -10.72 6.52
C SER A 490 7.01 -9.22 6.39
N SER A 491 8.12 -8.87 5.74
CA SER A 491 8.52 -7.49 5.43
C SER A 491 8.61 -7.31 3.92
N PRO A 492 7.48 -7.04 3.21
CA PRO A 492 7.46 -6.97 1.76
C PRO A 492 8.51 -6.03 1.20
N TRP A 493 9.33 -6.51 0.26
CA TRP A 493 10.38 -5.76 -0.44
C TRP A 493 11.48 -5.15 0.45
N ALA A 494 11.42 -5.37 1.78
CA ALA A 494 12.35 -4.78 2.75
C ALA A 494 13.55 -5.72 3.02
N ASP A 495 14.14 -6.28 1.97
CA ASP A 495 15.37 -7.05 2.07
C ASP A 495 16.54 -6.18 2.59
N GLU A 496 17.60 -6.85 3.03
CA GLU A 496 18.73 -6.20 3.69
C GLU A 496 19.36 -5.09 2.84
N GLU A 497 19.49 -5.30 1.52
CA GLU A 497 20.14 -4.33 0.63
C GLU A 497 19.31 -3.06 0.48
N PHE A 498 18.01 -3.19 0.25
CA PHE A 498 17.10 -2.05 0.10
C PHE A 498 16.89 -1.33 1.44
N ALA A 499 16.66 -2.05 2.51
CA ALA A 499 16.54 -1.49 3.85
C ALA A 499 17.79 -0.70 4.25
N LYS A 500 18.98 -1.24 3.96
CA LYS A 500 20.27 -0.58 4.19
C LYS A 500 20.43 0.68 3.35
N ALA A 501 20.12 0.64 2.07
CA ALA A 501 20.22 1.82 1.20
C ALA A 501 19.33 2.97 1.69
N ARG A 502 18.10 2.68 2.10
CA ARG A 502 17.16 3.65 2.65
C ARG A 502 17.66 4.26 3.97
N ALA A 503 18.22 3.45 4.88
CA ALA A 503 18.78 3.97 6.12
C ALA A 503 20.06 4.78 5.87
N GLU A 504 20.90 4.41 4.89
CA GLU A 504 22.04 5.21 4.46
C GLU A 504 21.62 6.55 3.86
N ALA A 505 20.53 6.61 3.10
CA ALA A 505 19.96 7.86 2.57
C ALA A 505 19.51 8.79 3.71
N PHE A 506 18.86 8.25 4.76
CA PHE A 506 18.52 9.04 5.95
C PHE A 506 19.75 9.59 6.69
N ILE A 507 20.79 8.78 6.88
CA ILE A 507 22.03 9.26 7.51
C ILE A 507 22.69 10.34 6.65
N ALA A 508 22.74 10.17 5.32
CA ALA A 508 23.25 11.18 4.40
C ALA A 508 22.38 12.46 4.40
N ALA A 509 21.08 12.34 4.62
CA ALA A 509 20.18 13.48 4.81
C ALA A 509 20.57 14.29 6.06
N LEU A 510 20.89 13.63 7.18
CA LEU A 510 21.37 14.30 8.38
C LEU A 510 22.72 15.00 8.15
N GLU A 511 23.65 14.38 7.42
CA GLU A 511 24.92 15.01 7.05
C GLU A 511 24.70 16.27 6.19
N LEU A 512 23.73 16.25 5.27
CA LEU A 512 23.37 17.42 4.47
C LEU A 512 22.75 18.54 5.31
N HIS A 513 21.87 18.22 6.28
CA HIS A 513 21.36 19.20 7.23
C HIS A 513 22.49 19.82 8.05
N LYS A 514 23.44 19.00 8.54
CA LYS A 514 24.62 19.51 9.27
C LYS A 514 25.47 20.41 8.39
N ALA A 515 25.59 20.12 7.10
CA ALA A 515 26.32 20.97 6.16
C ALA A 515 25.63 22.33 5.96
N LEU A 516 24.29 22.38 5.91
CA LEU A 516 23.53 23.63 5.90
C LEU A 516 23.77 24.44 7.18
N ILE A 517 23.66 23.79 8.35
CA ILE A 517 23.88 24.44 9.65
C ILE A 517 25.29 25.02 9.73
N ALA A 518 26.31 24.31 9.24
CA ALA A 518 27.68 24.81 9.19
C ALA A 518 27.84 26.00 8.23
N ALA A 519 27.20 25.94 7.05
CA ALA A 519 27.28 27.01 6.06
C ALA A 519 26.55 28.29 6.49
N GLN A 520 25.47 28.16 7.29
CA GLN A 520 24.62 29.26 7.75
C GLN A 520 24.67 29.44 9.27
N ALA A 521 25.80 29.12 9.89
CA ALA A 521 25.95 29.07 11.36
C ALA A 521 25.60 30.41 12.04
N ASP A 522 25.82 31.55 11.38
CA ASP A 522 25.46 32.87 11.91
C ASP A 522 23.95 33.05 12.02
N VAL A 523 23.21 32.63 10.96
CA VAL A 523 21.75 32.69 10.93
C VAL A 523 21.14 31.77 11.97
N PHE A 524 21.67 30.53 12.06
CA PHE A 524 21.22 29.60 13.10
C PHE A 524 21.52 30.08 14.51
N GLU A 525 22.73 30.68 14.78
CA GLU A 525 23.05 31.22 16.08
C GLU A 525 22.06 32.31 16.49
N ALA A 526 21.76 33.26 15.60
CA ALA A 526 20.80 34.35 15.86
C ALA A 526 19.37 33.83 16.09
N ASN A 527 18.88 32.97 15.20
CA ASN A 527 17.50 32.44 15.28
C ASN A 527 17.31 31.57 16.53
N LEU A 528 18.27 30.71 16.86
CA LEU A 528 18.19 29.84 18.03
C LEU A 528 18.35 30.62 19.33
N ALA A 529 19.23 31.66 19.38
CA ALA A 529 19.33 32.52 20.54
C ALA A 529 17.99 33.25 20.81
N ALA A 530 17.36 33.77 19.75
CA ALA A 530 16.04 34.37 19.86
C ALA A 530 15.00 33.40 20.40
N LEU A 531 14.98 32.13 19.91
CA LEU A 531 14.07 31.10 20.43
C LEU A 531 14.34 30.78 21.91
N MET A 532 15.61 30.69 22.31
CA MET A 532 15.95 30.40 23.71
C MET A 532 15.51 31.55 24.64
N ASP A 533 15.62 32.79 24.19
CA ASP A 533 15.11 33.96 24.93
C ASP A 533 13.57 33.91 25.02
N LEU A 534 12.88 33.57 23.94
CA LEU A 534 11.42 33.38 23.93
C LEU A 534 10.94 32.30 24.90
N ILE A 535 11.67 31.18 25.01
CA ILE A 535 11.38 30.08 25.94
C ILE A 535 11.71 30.48 27.40
N ALA A 536 12.75 31.27 27.60
CA ALA A 536 13.22 31.67 28.96
C ALA A 536 12.34 32.78 29.55
N THR A 537 11.80 33.69 28.74
CA THR A 537 11.04 34.85 29.18
C THR A 537 9.61 34.49 29.55
N ASP A 538 9.13 34.91 30.72
CA ASP A 538 7.72 34.88 31.04
C ASP A 538 7.04 36.04 30.31
N PRO A 539 5.96 35.80 29.55
CA PRO A 539 5.14 36.92 29.05
C PRO A 539 4.63 37.70 30.27
N GLY A 540 5.01 38.94 30.36
CA GLY A 540 4.47 39.84 31.39
C GLY A 540 2.99 40.06 31.15
N PRO A 541 2.22 40.47 32.18
CA PRO A 541 0.80 40.78 32.05
C PRO A 541 0.51 41.91 31.00
N ASP A 542 1.53 42.70 30.66
CA ASP A 542 1.44 43.78 29.66
C ASP A 542 1.82 43.32 28.22
N ASP A 543 2.44 42.14 28.05
CA ASP A 543 2.85 41.64 26.74
C ASP A 543 1.70 41.09 25.90
N THR A 544 0.52 40.93 26.51
CA THR A 544 -0.70 40.47 25.78
C THR A 544 -1.22 41.47 24.75
N ALA A 545 -0.78 42.74 24.80
CA ALA A 545 -1.16 43.77 23.85
C ALA A 545 -0.29 43.84 22.58
N ALA A 546 0.84 43.14 22.54
CA ALA A 546 1.84 43.15 21.45
C ALA A 546 1.88 41.89 20.61
N ASP A 547 0.80 41.12 20.55
CA ASP A 547 0.69 39.97 19.60
C ASP A 547 0.44 40.52 18.18
N THR A 548 1.43 41.24 17.69
CA THR A 548 1.43 41.74 16.31
C THR A 548 1.72 40.55 15.38
N THR A 549 1.20 40.60 14.16
CA THR A 549 1.52 39.63 13.09
C THR A 549 3.03 39.43 12.96
N GLU A 550 3.81 40.48 13.18
CA GLU A 550 5.28 40.47 13.13
C GLU A 550 5.91 39.56 14.19
N LEU A 551 5.41 39.62 15.45
CA LEU A 551 5.93 38.76 16.52
C LEU A 551 5.59 37.28 16.26
N THR A 552 4.42 36.99 15.73
CA THR A 552 4.04 35.62 15.31
C THR A 552 4.97 35.09 14.22
N GLU A 553 5.31 35.92 13.22
CA GLU A 553 6.23 35.54 12.14
C GLU A 553 7.65 35.32 12.66
N ILE A 554 8.12 36.11 13.59
CA ILE A 554 9.43 35.96 14.25
C ILE A 554 9.48 34.65 15.07
N ARG A 555 8.43 34.40 15.89
CA ARG A 555 8.30 33.14 16.64
C ARG A 555 8.33 31.93 15.71
N LEU A 556 7.57 31.99 14.64
CA LEU A 556 7.50 30.91 13.65
C LEU A 556 8.84 30.67 12.95
N ALA A 557 9.53 31.75 12.56
CA ALA A 557 10.84 31.65 11.93
C ALA A 557 11.90 31.03 12.87
N ALA A 558 11.88 31.41 14.15
CA ALA A 558 12.76 30.85 15.17
C ALA A 558 12.49 29.36 15.41
N TRP A 559 11.20 28.97 15.56
CA TRP A 559 10.82 27.55 15.69
C TRP A 559 11.19 26.74 14.47
N ARG A 560 10.91 27.22 13.26
CA ARG A 560 11.27 26.53 12.01
C ARG A 560 12.76 26.33 11.87
N SER A 561 13.58 27.31 12.31
CA SER A 561 15.04 27.17 12.38
C SER A 561 15.47 26.10 13.40
N PHE A 562 14.78 26.01 14.52
CA PHE A 562 15.02 24.95 15.51
C PHE A 562 14.73 23.57 14.92
N PHE A 563 13.63 23.39 14.21
CA PHE A 563 13.28 22.12 13.56
C PHE A 563 14.23 21.74 12.40
N LEU A 564 14.96 22.70 11.83
CA LEU A 564 16.04 22.38 10.88
C LEU A 564 17.25 21.74 11.58
N VAL A 565 17.48 22.06 12.86
CA VAL A 565 18.57 21.50 13.69
C VAL A 565 18.10 20.26 14.44
N VAL A 566 16.94 20.32 15.05
CA VAL A 566 16.32 19.24 15.84
C VAL A 566 15.00 18.86 15.18
N PRO A 567 14.99 17.84 14.32
CA PRO A 567 13.82 17.51 13.50
C PRO A 567 12.53 17.24 14.28
N VAL A 568 12.65 16.72 15.50
CA VAL A 568 11.50 16.28 16.31
C VAL A 568 11.48 17.04 17.65
N VAL A 569 10.34 17.60 17.99
CA VAL A 569 10.02 18.05 19.35
C VAL A 569 9.08 17.04 19.99
N GLN A 570 9.46 16.55 21.16
CA GLN A 570 8.61 15.69 21.98
C GLN A 570 7.96 16.53 23.09
N ALA A 571 6.64 16.49 23.18
CA ALA A 571 5.88 17.21 24.20
C ALA A 571 4.63 16.42 24.61
N PRO A 572 4.22 16.44 25.90
CA PRO A 572 2.94 15.87 26.30
C PRO A 572 1.75 16.64 25.69
N PHE A 573 0.60 16.00 25.55
CA PHE A 573 -0.60 16.60 24.94
C PHE A 573 -0.98 17.94 25.59
N ASP A 574 -0.99 18.00 26.91
CA ASP A 574 -1.34 19.17 27.70
C ASP A 574 -0.33 20.33 27.56
N ALA A 575 0.95 20.03 27.32
CA ALA A 575 1.98 21.03 27.13
C ALA A 575 2.13 21.52 25.68
N THR A 576 1.77 20.70 24.69
CA THR A 576 1.98 21.01 23.26
C THR A 576 1.24 22.30 22.87
N GLY A 577 0.03 22.50 23.37
CA GLY A 577 -0.75 23.71 23.12
C GLY A 577 -0.07 24.98 23.59
N SER A 578 0.47 24.99 24.80
CA SER A 578 1.16 26.14 25.39
C SER A 578 2.56 26.35 24.85
N LEU A 579 3.27 25.26 24.47
CA LEU A 579 4.62 25.34 23.88
C LEU A 579 4.65 26.13 22.57
N PHE A 580 3.62 25.96 21.74
CA PHE A 580 3.50 26.61 20.45
C PHE A 580 2.45 27.75 20.47
N ASP A 581 2.21 28.33 21.65
CA ASP A 581 1.30 29.47 21.75
C ASP A 581 1.76 30.66 20.90
N GLY A 582 0.80 31.41 20.34
CA GLY A 582 1.07 32.49 19.39
C GLY A 582 1.36 32.01 17.96
N LEU A 583 1.43 30.69 17.66
CA LEU A 583 1.49 30.19 16.29
C LEU A 583 0.09 29.99 15.73
N GLY A 584 -0.11 30.42 14.47
CA GLY A 584 -1.37 30.32 13.76
C GLY A 584 -1.72 28.87 13.32
N PRO A 585 -2.91 28.68 12.73
CA PRO A 585 -3.30 27.40 12.14
C PRO A 585 -2.34 26.95 11.03
N GLY A 586 -2.03 25.65 10.96
CA GLY A 586 -1.17 25.09 9.91
C GLY A 586 0.26 25.65 9.90
N SER A 587 0.74 26.19 11.02
CA SER A 587 2.10 26.76 11.11
C SER A 587 3.21 25.71 11.10
N LEU A 588 2.91 24.49 11.58
CA LEU A 588 3.83 23.36 11.71
C LEU A 588 3.41 22.21 10.80
N GLY A 589 4.37 21.39 10.40
CA GLY A 589 4.16 20.33 9.42
C GLY A 589 3.37 19.15 9.97
N TRP A 590 3.93 18.42 10.94
CA TRP A 590 3.46 17.11 11.35
C TRP A 590 3.23 16.98 12.85
N LEU A 591 2.08 16.44 13.23
CA LEU A 591 1.81 15.93 14.56
C LEU A 591 1.81 14.39 14.52
N LEU A 592 2.66 13.75 15.30
CA LEU A 592 2.64 12.31 15.56
C LEU A 592 2.08 12.11 16.96
N ALA A 593 0.82 11.71 17.07
CA ALA A 593 0.12 11.56 18.35
C ALA A 593 0.10 10.09 18.77
N ALA A 594 0.95 9.71 19.75
CA ALA A 594 0.97 8.38 20.36
C ALA A 594 -0.03 8.32 21.53
N GLY A 595 -0.85 7.26 21.61
CA GLY A 595 -1.89 7.17 22.63
C GLY A 595 -3.03 8.15 22.42
N ALA A 596 -3.39 8.39 21.16
CA ALA A 596 -4.47 9.31 20.77
C ALA A 596 -5.86 8.87 21.29
N ASP A 597 -5.99 7.63 21.75
CA ASP A 597 -7.14 7.10 22.48
C ASP A 597 -7.31 7.72 23.89
N GLN A 598 -6.26 8.35 24.42
CA GLN A 598 -6.29 9.03 25.73
C GLN A 598 -6.52 10.55 25.61
N LEU A 599 -6.49 11.11 24.40
CA LEU A 599 -6.79 12.52 24.13
C LEU A 599 -8.28 12.69 23.88
N ALA A 600 -8.97 13.47 24.72
CA ALA A 600 -10.40 13.73 24.56
C ALA A 600 -10.67 14.55 23.28
N ALA A 601 -11.79 14.26 22.61
CA ALA A 601 -12.13 14.90 21.32
C ALA A 601 -12.35 16.43 21.43
N ASP A 602 -12.71 16.94 22.59
CA ASP A 602 -12.84 18.37 22.87
C ASP A 602 -11.50 19.10 23.02
N GLU A 603 -10.41 18.37 23.31
CA GLU A 603 -9.05 18.90 23.38
C GLU A 603 -8.35 18.93 21.99
N VAL A 604 -8.85 18.12 21.05
CA VAL A 604 -8.28 17.97 19.70
C VAL A 604 -8.12 19.29 18.94
N PRO A 605 -9.13 20.18 18.88
CA PRO A 605 -8.99 21.42 18.12
C PRO A 605 -7.86 22.32 18.65
N GLY A 606 -7.67 22.35 19.98
CA GLY A 606 -6.61 23.14 20.62
C GLY A 606 -5.21 22.64 20.24
N LEU A 607 -5.04 21.31 20.13
CA LEU A 607 -3.78 20.69 19.79
C LEU A 607 -3.52 20.69 18.28
N MET A 608 -4.46 20.14 17.50
CA MET A 608 -4.22 19.80 16.09
C MET A 608 -4.25 21.01 15.15
N ARG A 609 -4.94 22.09 15.53
CA ARG A 609 -5.09 23.28 14.68
C ARG A 609 -3.78 23.86 14.16
N ARG A 610 -2.69 23.69 14.91
CA ARG A 610 -1.38 24.26 14.55
C ARG A 610 -0.63 23.45 13.50
N PHE A 611 -1.10 22.25 13.17
CA PHE A 611 -0.44 21.32 12.27
C PHE A 611 -1.17 21.20 10.94
N ASP A 612 -0.41 21.05 9.87
CA ASP A 612 -0.95 20.74 8.55
C ASP A 612 -1.41 19.29 8.46
N ARG A 613 -0.76 18.39 9.22
CA ARG A 613 -0.96 16.93 9.15
C ARG A 613 -0.86 16.30 10.53
N ALA A 614 -1.68 15.29 10.77
CA ALA A 614 -1.62 14.52 12.01
C ALA A 614 -1.68 13.01 11.73
N VAL A 615 -0.84 12.24 12.39
CA VAL A 615 -0.94 10.78 12.47
C VAL A 615 -1.31 10.44 13.91
N CYS A 616 -2.50 9.88 14.09
CA CYS A 616 -3.01 9.45 15.39
C CYS A 616 -2.83 7.93 15.53
N ALA A 617 -2.07 7.51 16.54
CA ALA A 617 -1.87 6.10 16.87
C ALA A 617 -2.37 5.82 18.29
N GLY A 618 -3.32 4.89 18.41
CA GLY A 618 -3.91 4.53 19.70
C GLY A 618 -4.77 3.29 19.59
N ASP A 619 -5.12 2.74 20.76
CA ASP A 619 -5.96 1.57 20.88
C ASP A 619 -7.31 1.93 21.52
N THR A 620 -8.35 1.90 20.72
CA THR A 620 -9.71 2.21 21.17
C THR A 620 -10.48 0.98 21.66
N VAL A 621 -9.83 -0.19 21.72
CA VAL A 621 -10.42 -1.42 22.24
C VAL A 621 -10.27 -1.43 23.76
N VAL A 622 -11.38 -1.27 24.49
CA VAL A 622 -11.40 -1.39 25.94
C VAL A 622 -11.39 -2.88 26.29
N VAL A 623 -10.28 -3.37 26.78
CA VAL A 623 -10.19 -4.72 27.33
C VAL A 623 -10.62 -4.64 28.81
N GLY A 624 -11.70 -5.33 29.17
CA GLY A 624 -12.21 -5.34 30.56
C GLY A 624 -11.15 -5.79 31.58
N GLU A 625 -11.35 -5.45 32.84
CA GLU A 625 -10.43 -5.65 33.97
C GLU A 625 -9.82 -7.07 34.14
N GLY A 626 -10.33 -8.08 33.44
CA GLY A 626 -9.86 -9.47 33.51
C GLY A 626 -8.47 -9.75 32.94
N LEU A 627 -7.89 -8.86 32.11
CA LEU A 627 -6.51 -9.03 31.59
C LEU A 627 -5.44 -8.42 32.49
N ALA A 628 -5.80 -7.54 33.41
CA ALA A 628 -4.86 -6.90 34.33
C ALA A 628 -4.38 -7.82 35.46
N ALA A 629 -5.02 -8.99 35.68
CA ALA A 629 -4.74 -9.87 36.79
C ALA A 629 -3.54 -10.81 36.61
N ASP A 630 -3.03 -11.01 35.40
CA ASP A 630 -1.96 -11.98 35.10
C ASP A 630 -0.60 -11.35 34.70
N GLU A 631 -0.42 -10.03 34.89
CA GLU A 631 0.91 -9.44 34.72
C GLU A 631 1.83 -9.74 35.92
N PRO A 632 3.07 -10.21 35.72
CA PRO A 632 3.99 -10.45 36.82
C PRO A 632 4.29 -9.16 37.59
N PRO A 633 4.49 -9.23 38.92
CA PRO A 633 4.77 -8.06 39.76
C PRO A 633 6.09 -7.41 39.35
N GLY A 634 6.03 -6.27 38.63
CA GLY A 634 7.14 -5.52 38.07
C GLY A 634 6.88 -5.01 36.65
N GLY A 635 5.84 -5.46 35.98
CA GLY A 635 5.35 -4.88 34.75
C GLY A 635 4.72 -3.52 35.01
N SER A 636 5.11 -2.54 34.22
CA SER A 636 4.59 -1.17 34.26
C SER A 636 3.05 -1.19 34.33
N LYS A 637 2.47 -0.68 35.41
CA LYS A 637 1.03 -0.43 35.57
C LYS A 637 0.54 0.69 34.64
N ALA A 638 1.22 0.92 33.55
CA ALA A 638 0.85 1.88 32.55
C ALA A 638 0.10 1.17 31.45
N LEU A 639 -1.12 1.62 31.24
CA LEU A 639 -1.85 1.49 30.00
C LEU A 639 -2.73 0.25 29.79
N VAL A 640 -3.50 -0.12 30.80
CA VAL A 640 -4.88 -0.44 30.51
C VAL A 640 -5.64 0.87 30.74
N GLY A 641 -5.85 1.63 29.66
CA GLY A 641 -6.56 2.91 29.73
C GLY A 641 -7.98 2.69 30.19
N THR A 642 -8.22 2.84 31.49
CA THR A 642 -9.52 3.29 31.91
C THR A 642 -9.62 4.76 31.51
N PRO A 643 -10.70 5.21 30.86
CA PRO A 643 -10.91 6.63 30.54
C PRO A 643 -11.09 7.50 31.79
N TYR A 644 -10.81 6.98 32.97
CA TYR A 644 -10.96 7.68 34.25
C TYR A 644 -9.74 7.41 35.12
N GLY A 645 -9.07 8.49 35.54
CA GLY A 645 -8.09 8.47 36.62
C GLY A 645 -8.68 7.88 37.91
N PRO A 646 -7.86 7.62 38.98
CA PRO A 646 -8.28 6.93 40.20
C PRO A 646 -9.24 7.80 41.03
N GLY A 647 -10.48 7.78 40.62
CA GLY A 647 -11.61 8.34 41.36
C GLY A 647 -12.79 7.40 41.17
N ALA A 648 -12.87 6.38 42.04
CA ALA A 648 -13.93 5.41 42.00
C ALA A 648 -15.30 6.08 42.04
N ALA A 649 -16.05 5.96 40.94
CA ALA A 649 -17.49 6.20 40.95
C ALA A 649 -18.17 5.06 41.70
N PRO A 650 -19.18 5.35 42.54
CA PRO A 650 -19.90 4.35 43.29
C PRO A 650 -20.65 3.38 42.37
N ALA A 651 -20.61 2.11 42.69
CA ALA A 651 -21.32 1.04 41.97
C ALA A 651 -22.83 1.37 41.91
N GLY A 652 -23.32 1.64 40.69
CA GLY A 652 -24.74 1.87 40.43
C GLY A 652 -25.08 2.77 39.25
N ASP A 653 -24.14 3.49 38.68
CA ASP A 653 -24.42 4.35 37.51
C ASP A 653 -24.35 3.55 36.18
N VAL A 654 -25.40 3.72 35.38
CA VAL A 654 -25.45 3.33 33.97
C VAL A 654 -24.18 3.83 33.29
N PRO A 655 -23.44 2.99 32.53
CA PRO A 655 -22.22 3.44 31.84
C PRO A 655 -22.54 4.67 30.99
N ARG A 656 -21.98 5.83 31.33
CA ARG A 656 -22.01 6.98 30.45
C ARG A 656 -21.32 6.57 29.14
N PRO A 657 -21.88 6.90 27.97
CA PRO A 657 -21.18 6.65 26.70
C PRO A 657 -19.79 7.24 26.81
N ALA A 658 -18.76 6.41 26.55
CA ALA A 658 -17.38 6.85 26.57
C ALA A 658 -17.25 8.09 25.67
N ARG A 659 -16.62 9.17 26.18
CA ARG A 659 -16.40 10.38 25.37
C ARG A 659 -15.56 10.01 24.15
N PRO A 660 -15.90 10.52 22.96
CA PRO A 660 -15.07 10.28 21.79
C PRO A 660 -13.65 10.82 22.06
N THR A 661 -12.66 10.13 21.52
CA THR A 661 -11.24 10.51 21.63
C THR A 661 -10.69 10.96 20.28
N ALA A 662 -9.48 11.50 20.25
CA ALA A 662 -8.79 11.87 19.02
C ALA A 662 -8.64 10.65 18.07
N GLN A 663 -8.36 9.46 18.62
CA GLN A 663 -8.29 8.23 17.84
C GLN A 663 -9.63 7.87 17.18
N HIS A 664 -10.74 8.02 17.92
CA HIS A 664 -12.07 7.79 17.32
C HIS A 664 -12.38 8.73 16.15
N LEU A 665 -11.96 10.00 16.25
CA LEU A 665 -12.14 10.96 15.16
C LEU A 665 -11.25 10.62 13.96
N ALA A 666 -9.98 10.26 14.21
CA ALA A 666 -9.05 9.85 13.19
C ALA A 666 -9.54 8.59 12.45
N ASP A 667 -9.99 7.57 13.19
CA ASP A 667 -10.52 6.32 12.63
C ASP A 667 -11.71 6.58 11.67
N GLN A 668 -12.55 7.60 11.96
CA GLN A 668 -13.68 7.92 11.10
C GLN A 668 -13.28 8.56 9.76
N LEU A 669 -12.12 9.19 9.69
CA LEU A 669 -11.66 9.94 8.52
C LEU A 669 -10.84 9.08 7.54
N VAL A 670 -10.24 7.98 8.01
CA VAL A 670 -9.38 7.16 7.15
C VAL A 670 -10.14 6.23 6.23
N ARG A 671 -9.65 6.13 5.01
CA ARG A 671 -10.15 5.24 3.98
C ARG A 671 -9.83 3.76 4.26
N TYR A 672 -8.61 3.49 4.73
CA TYR A 672 -8.13 2.13 5.02
C TYR A 672 -8.31 1.79 6.49
N GLY A 673 -8.85 0.61 6.76
CA GLY A 673 -9.09 0.18 8.12
C GLY A 673 -9.74 -1.20 8.17
N THR A 674 -10.38 -1.53 9.29
CA THR A 674 -11.20 -2.74 9.39
C THR A 674 -12.34 -2.55 10.38
N ARG A 675 -13.33 -3.45 10.34
CA ARG A 675 -14.42 -3.47 11.31
C ARG A 675 -14.13 -4.44 12.44
N LEU A 676 -14.27 -3.97 13.69
CA LEU A 676 -14.27 -4.84 14.85
C LEU A 676 -15.62 -5.60 14.96
N PRO A 677 -15.69 -6.69 15.77
CA PRO A 677 -16.94 -7.43 16.00
C PRO A 677 -18.09 -6.55 16.49
N THR A 678 -17.78 -5.46 17.17
CA THR A 678 -18.73 -4.43 17.61
C THR A 678 -19.39 -3.66 16.46
N GLY A 679 -18.96 -3.89 15.20
CA GLY A 679 -19.35 -3.14 14.02
C GLY A 679 -18.61 -1.80 13.84
N ARG A 680 -17.77 -1.40 14.83
CA ARG A 680 -17.03 -0.15 14.78
C ARG A 680 -15.89 -0.23 13.76
N TRP A 681 -15.75 0.82 12.95
CA TRP A 681 -14.59 1.02 12.07
C TRP A 681 -13.40 1.54 12.87
N ILE A 682 -12.24 0.93 12.67
CA ILE A 682 -10.93 1.38 13.16
C ILE A 682 -10.03 1.66 11.99
N GLY A 683 -9.08 2.58 12.17
CA GLY A 683 -8.06 2.93 11.17
C GLY A 683 -7.12 1.77 10.86
N VAL A 684 -6.06 2.04 10.12
CA VAL A 684 -5.08 1.01 9.71
C VAL A 684 -4.57 0.23 10.92
N PRO A 685 -4.87 -1.09 11.04
CA PRO A 685 -4.49 -1.84 12.20
C PRO A 685 -3.04 -2.32 12.12
N LEU A 686 -2.25 -2.05 13.15
CA LEU A 686 -1.00 -2.75 13.40
C LEU A 686 -1.32 -4.11 14.03
N ARG A 687 -0.87 -5.19 13.40
CA ARG A 687 -1.36 -6.54 13.73
C ARG A 687 -0.37 -7.39 14.50
N VAL A 688 0.94 -7.18 14.30
CA VAL A 688 1.98 -8.05 14.85
C VAL A 688 2.42 -7.55 16.22
N VAL A 689 2.15 -8.34 17.25
CA VAL A 689 2.52 -8.05 18.65
C VAL A 689 3.92 -8.59 18.92
N ARG A 690 4.85 -7.72 19.29
CA ARG A 690 6.23 -8.07 19.59
C ARG A 690 6.43 -8.29 21.09
N GLY A 691 7.28 -9.25 21.45
CA GLY A 691 7.66 -9.49 22.84
C GLY A 691 6.59 -10.09 23.75
N GLN A 692 5.51 -10.61 23.18
CA GLN A 692 4.49 -11.37 23.91
C GLN A 692 4.38 -12.79 23.34
N ASP A 693 4.11 -13.76 24.24
CA ASP A 693 3.88 -15.13 23.83
C ASP A 693 2.53 -15.30 23.11
N ARG A 694 2.41 -16.37 22.32
CA ARG A 694 1.23 -16.66 21.52
C ARG A 694 -0.05 -16.82 22.35
N ILE A 695 0.06 -17.41 23.53
CA ILE A 695 -1.10 -17.64 24.41
C ILE A 695 -1.71 -16.31 24.86
N THR A 696 -0.85 -15.35 25.19
CA THR A 696 -1.28 -13.99 25.56
C THR A 696 -1.96 -13.28 24.38
N VAL A 697 -1.41 -13.41 23.19
CA VAL A 697 -1.99 -12.81 21.97
C VAL A 697 -3.33 -13.46 21.62
N ASP A 698 -3.42 -14.80 21.68
CA ASP A 698 -4.67 -15.53 21.41
C ASP A 698 -5.76 -15.13 22.41
N ARG A 699 -5.41 -15.02 23.71
CA ARG A 699 -6.35 -14.56 24.73
C ARG A 699 -6.87 -13.13 24.49
N ARG A 700 -6.01 -12.24 24.01
CA ARG A 700 -6.42 -10.88 23.61
C ARG A 700 -7.39 -10.91 22.44
N ASN A 701 -7.11 -11.75 21.44
CA ASN A 701 -8.00 -11.95 20.29
C ASN A 701 -9.38 -12.43 20.74
N ASP A 702 -9.43 -13.46 21.57
CA ASP A 702 -10.70 -14.03 22.08
C ASP A 702 -11.53 -13.02 22.86
N LEU A 703 -10.87 -12.12 23.60
CA LEU A 703 -11.54 -11.14 24.44
C LEU A 703 -12.05 -9.91 23.68
N ALA A 704 -11.31 -9.41 22.67
CA ALA A 704 -11.61 -8.11 22.14
C ALA A 704 -11.20 -7.84 20.67
N TYR A 705 -10.23 -8.59 20.13
CA TYR A 705 -9.63 -8.25 18.83
C TYR A 705 -10.03 -9.21 17.69
N ASP A 706 -10.76 -10.29 17.98
CA ASP A 706 -11.32 -11.20 16.96
C ASP A 706 -10.31 -11.68 15.92
N GLY A 707 -9.16 -12.20 16.36
CA GLY A 707 -8.11 -12.67 15.47
C GLY A 707 -7.38 -11.56 14.69
N LEU A 708 -7.52 -10.30 15.10
CA LEU A 708 -6.78 -9.18 14.49
C LEU A 708 -5.28 -9.26 14.78
N LEU A 709 -4.93 -9.67 16.01
CA LEU A 709 -3.56 -9.69 16.49
C LEU A 709 -2.85 -11.00 16.11
N ILE A 710 -1.58 -10.89 15.81
CA ILE A 710 -0.69 -12.00 15.41
C ILE A 710 0.55 -11.94 16.29
N ALA A 711 0.97 -13.08 16.85
CA ALA A 711 2.20 -13.14 17.63
C ALA A 711 3.42 -12.95 16.70
N GLY A 712 4.28 -12.00 17.04
CA GLY A 712 5.53 -11.79 16.32
C GLY A 712 6.49 -12.97 16.52
N ARG A 713 7.37 -13.18 15.53
CA ARG A 713 8.48 -14.15 15.66
C ARG A 713 9.44 -13.60 16.72
N HIS A 714 9.89 -14.46 17.66
CA HIS A 714 10.86 -14.15 18.71
C HIS A 714 12.27 -14.15 18.15
#